data_9c8792627ab1e5a13dc30ef37c07c14d
#
_entry.id   9c8792627ab1e5a13dc30ef37c07c14d
#
_cell.length_a   1.000
_cell.length_b   1.000
_cell.length_c   1.000
_cell.angle_alpha   90.00
_cell.angle_beta   90.00
_cell.angle_gamma   90.00
#
_symmetry.space_group_name_H-M   'P 1'
#
loop_
_entity.id
_entity.type
_entity.pdbx_description
1 polymer ?
#
loop_
_entity_poly.entity_id
_entity_poly.type
_entity_poly.pdbx_seq_one_letter_code
_entity_poly.pdbx_strand_id
1 'polypeptide(L)'
;MLDRTCTVVVAAEPLTRRPALSALVTAVQRERPVLTLSALTAAEITDAAATILGAEPSPELIRALTTVTGGLPLLITAALGESGTDSVALARRAEHALTERLRWYDDAVLDGMVVLSLSGELGAADLAAAMRIEVPEAVALVDRARASGLLRSSFPGAFLQRVHHCAAHSVGAARHRQLETTLLTTQLDAASLSAELALQLAEHGLQDARLARTLTDLAGRPDTTPARAARLFRAARSAGGAHVSAALADALATSGDLGTAGRLAEELLASEDRDERLTAVRIAAAVAAHNGAMVQAADLYRWLGPQPDPVVAANGILAGFATGDLELARSAFGGSAQGPPTSASRAARCLGDGVLASVDQPYLEVMSVLGCALDVDADRMPIGVDSAAAVAALAALHGGDPVRARSVLARALDGGDGPAGHELSGSAHSHVYSHRHRLLQGWLRMQDGQLRAAGTDARAVLSAPDGRLPRRDALWAHALNTAIARRGGDGGALHTHWHTAMEVLVECSVDVFSVLPVGELWVAAVLLRRQDRVEHPVREVFAALESLGNPALWSVPLQWAGVHAGILANTPEAVAPYGQALTAAAADSTYARALATAGRTWLRVLAQRVDTDDVTAAARTLCRFGLTWEATRLASQAALHSPDARVSGAMLQLARDLKHTIAADESALSERPSASPRRGEVVRPAAPTLSDREREVAELLLLGRPYRDIGSQLLISAKTVEHHVARIRRRLGAESRSEMLSMLRALLDTAPAGSDPT
;
A
#
# COMPACT_ATOMS: atom_id res chain seq x y z
N MET A 1 11.73 60.61 33.33
CA MET A 1 12.24 60.38 34.72
C MET A 1 11.47 59.21 35.30
N LEU A 2 11.99 58.03 35.25
CA LEU A 2 11.47 56.91 36.01
C LEU A 2 12.14 56.96 37.38
N ASP A 3 11.36 57.24 38.38
CA ASP A 3 11.80 57.30 39.78
C ASP A 3 12.34 55.85 40.13
N ARG A 4 13.52 55.78 40.70
CA ARG A 4 14.23 54.49 41.01
C ARG A 4 13.48 53.59 42.01
N THR A 5 12.31 53.96 42.46
CA THR A 5 11.51 53.25 43.44
C THR A 5 10.30 52.50 42.87
N CYS A 6 9.98 52.65 41.60
CA CYS A 6 8.86 51.99 40.94
C CYS A 6 9.31 51.01 39.89
N THR A 7 8.80 49.76 39.94
CA THR A 7 8.92 48.80 38.82
C THR A 7 7.76 49.07 37.88
N VAL A 8 8.09 49.45 36.64
CA VAL A 8 7.10 49.66 35.59
C VAL A 8 7.20 48.51 34.57
N VAL A 9 6.10 47.83 34.35
CA VAL A 9 5.96 46.78 33.32
C VAL A 9 5.10 47.37 32.19
N VAL A 10 5.64 47.36 30.96
CA VAL A 10 4.93 47.82 29.76
C VAL A 10 4.71 46.58 28.87
N ALA A 11 3.44 46.28 28.60
CA ALA A 11 3.05 45.30 27.59
C ALA A 11 2.55 46.04 26.34
N ALA A 12 3.05 45.66 25.18
CA ALA A 12 2.65 46.26 23.92
C ALA A 12 2.61 45.24 22.79
N GLU A 13 1.70 45.42 21.84
CA GLU A 13 1.74 44.66 20.57
C GLU A 13 2.96 45.16 19.75
N PRO A 14 3.61 44.25 18.96
CA PRO A 14 4.82 44.58 18.20
C PRO A 14 4.50 45.41 16.94
N LEU A 15 3.97 46.62 17.12
CA LEU A 15 3.64 47.55 16.04
C LEU A 15 4.89 48.33 15.60
N THR A 16 5.50 47.93 14.51
CA THR A 16 6.79 48.44 14.02
C THR A 16 6.75 49.89 13.54
N ARG A 17 5.58 50.40 13.18
CA ARG A 17 5.40 51.74 12.56
C ARG A 17 4.81 52.82 13.48
N ARG A 18 4.76 52.58 14.79
CA ARG A 18 4.43 53.66 15.76
C ARG A 18 5.69 54.29 16.34
N PRO A 19 6.10 55.49 15.91
CA PRO A 19 7.37 56.09 16.32
C PRO A 19 7.50 56.22 17.85
N ALA A 20 6.41 56.59 18.52
CA ALA A 20 6.39 56.72 19.97
C ALA A 20 6.59 55.37 20.69
N LEU A 21 5.99 54.27 20.18
CA LEU A 21 6.17 52.95 20.73
C LEU A 21 7.60 52.45 20.47
N SER A 22 8.12 52.65 19.26
CA SER A 22 9.49 52.29 18.90
C SER A 22 10.52 53.04 19.76
N ALA A 23 10.30 54.35 20.00
CA ALA A 23 11.16 55.14 20.89
C ALA A 23 11.10 54.62 22.33
N LEU A 24 9.91 54.28 22.84
CA LEU A 24 9.73 53.70 24.18
C LEU A 24 10.44 52.35 24.30
N VAL A 25 10.21 51.44 23.34
CA VAL A 25 10.88 50.11 23.32
C VAL A 25 12.39 50.28 23.28
N THR A 26 12.91 51.16 22.42
CA THR A 26 14.35 51.45 22.32
C THR A 26 14.91 52.01 23.65
N ALA A 27 14.16 52.87 24.31
CA ALA A 27 14.57 53.44 25.60
C ALA A 27 14.61 52.36 26.70
N VAL A 28 13.60 51.48 26.75
CA VAL A 28 13.55 50.37 27.72
C VAL A 28 14.62 49.32 27.44
N GLN A 29 14.90 49.01 26.14
CA GLN A 29 15.92 48.05 25.73
C GLN A 29 17.34 48.42 26.11
N ARG A 30 17.62 49.73 26.26
CA ARG A 30 18.93 50.21 26.70
C ARG A 30 19.22 49.87 28.18
N GLU A 31 18.20 49.65 28.98
CA GLU A 31 18.35 49.38 30.41
C GLU A 31 17.99 47.97 30.80
N ARG A 32 17.05 47.33 30.08
CA ARG A 32 16.54 46.01 30.37
C ARG A 32 16.21 45.28 29.06
N PRO A 33 16.44 43.95 28.99
CA PRO A 33 16.04 43.18 27.83
C PRO A 33 14.51 43.14 27.67
N VAL A 34 14.02 43.25 26.44
CA VAL A 34 12.60 43.06 26.13
C VAL A 34 12.28 41.58 26.16
N LEU A 35 11.22 41.19 26.86
CA LEU A 35 10.67 39.86 26.85
C LEU A 35 9.68 39.74 25.69
N THR A 36 10.02 38.93 24.71
CA THR A 36 9.12 38.61 23.59
C THR A 36 8.34 37.35 23.94
N LEU A 37 7.02 37.48 24.06
CA LEU A 37 6.14 36.32 24.28
C LEU A 37 5.90 35.61 22.93
N SER A 38 6.24 34.35 22.86
CA SER A 38 5.98 33.47 21.72
C SER A 38 4.80 32.53 22.01
N ALA A 39 4.33 31.84 20.98
CA ALA A 39 3.44 30.69 21.19
C ALA A 39 4.18 29.60 21.99
N LEU A 40 3.46 28.87 22.81
CA LEU A 40 4.02 27.76 23.61
C LEU A 40 4.45 26.59 22.71
N THR A 41 5.58 26.03 23.05
CA THR A 41 6.09 24.77 22.44
C THR A 41 5.26 23.57 22.94
N ALA A 42 5.40 22.43 22.27
CA ALA A 42 4.69 21.19 22.69
C ALA A 42 5.00 20.80 24.15
N ALA A 43 6.23 21.01 24.62
CA ALA A 43 6.61 20.74 26.02
C ALA A 43 5.91 21.71 26.99
N GLU A 44 5.91 23.00 26.67
CA GLU A 44 5.23 24.03 27.49
C GLU A 44 3.71 23.86 27.48
N ILE A 45 3.11 23.37 26.36
CA ILE A 45 1.70 22.99 26.29
C ILE A 45 1.42 21.80 27.19
N THR A 46 2.34 20.81 27.26
CA THR A 46 2.21 19.65 28.14
C THR A 46 2.19 20.09 29.61
N ASP A 47 3.12 20.96 30.03
CA ASP A 47 3.19 21.47 31.39
C ASP A 47 1.95 22.32 31.77
N ALA A 48 1.50 23.17 30.84
CA ALA A 48 0.29 23.98 31.03
C ALA A 48 -0.97 23.11 31.16
N ALA A 49 -1.10 22.10 30.27
CA ALA A 49 -2.23 21.17 30.28
C ALA A 49 -2.22 20.29 31.55
N ALA A 50 -1.07 19.79 31.96
CA ALA A 50 -0.94 19.03 33.21
C ALA A 50 -1.36 19.86 34.44
N THR A 51 -0.97 21.13 34.45
CA THR A 51 -1.36 22.06 35.54
C THR A 51 -2.87 22.31 35.58
N ILE A 52 -3.51 22.48 34.41
CA ILE A 52 -4.95 22.75 34.34
C ILE A 52 -5.79 21.50 34.62
N LEU A 53 -5.37 20.34 34.09
CA LEU A 53 -6.11 19.08 34.21
C LEU A 53 -5.83 18.33 35.52
N GLY A 54 -4.74 18.66 36.22
CA GLY A 54 -4.29 17.93 37.41
C GLY A 54 -3.79 16.50 37.11
N ALA A 55 -3.55 16.15 35.85
CA ALA A 55 -3.09 14.84 35.38
C ALA A 55 -2.20 15.01 34.14
N GLU A 56 -1.35 14.02 33.87
CA GLU A 56 -0.48 14.01 32.67
C GLU A 56 -1.31 13.87 31.39
N PRO A 57 -1.20 14.80 30.43
CA PRO A 57 -1.99 14.78 29.20
C PRO A 57 -1.42 13.74 28.21
N SER A 58 -2.31 13.10 27.44
CA SER A 58 -1.88 12.17 26.40
C SER A 58 -1.18 12.91 25.23
N PRO A 59 -0.24 12.26 24.51
CA PRO A 59 0.39 12.84 23.33
C PRO A 59 -0.61 13.26 22.23
N GLU A 60 -1.74 12.57 22.15
CA GLU A 60 -2.83 12.89 21.21
C GLU A 60 -3.52 14.19 21.58
N LEU A 61 -3.78 14.41 22.87
CA LEU A 61 -4.35 15.65 23.38
C LEU A 61 -3.41 16.83 23.11
N ILE A 62 -2.10 16.68 23.30
CA ILE A 62 -1.11 17.73 23.02
C ILE A 62 -1.07 18.07 21.54
N ARG A 63 -1.09 17.09 20.65
CA ARG A 63 -1.18 17.31 19.20
C ARG A 63 -2.48 18.05 18.82
N ALA A 64 -3.61 17.64 19.37
CA ALA A 64 -4.90 18.29 19.15
C ALA A 64 -4.87 19.76 19.63
N LEU A 65 -4.39 20.02 20.86
CA LEU A 65 -4.25 21.38 21.41
C LEU A 65 -3.34 22.25 20.53
N THR A 66 -2.18 21.75 20.14
CA THR A 66 -1.24 22.48 19.25
C THR A 66 -1.92 22.88 17.94
N THR A 67 -2.64 21.94 17.33
CA THR A 67 -3.34 22.14 16.06
C THR A 67 -4.50 23.12 16.18
N VAL A 68 -5.23 23.09 17.28
CA VAL A 68 -6.44 23.89 17.49
C VAL A 68 -6.14 25.31 17.98
N THR A 69 -5.07 25.47 18.79
CA THR A 69 -4.78 26.73 19.48
C THR A 69 -3.56 27.49 18.94
N GLY A 70 -2.76 26.84 18.04
CA GLY A 70 -1.48 27.38 17.58
C GLY A 70 -0.47 27.62 18.72
N GLY A 71 -0.66 27.03 19.90
CA GLY A 71 0.18 27.25 21.07
C GLY A 71 -0.11 28.57 21.80
N LEU A 72 -1.21 29.26 21.51
CA LEU A 72 -1.58 30.49 22.18
C LEU A 72 -2.16 30.24 23.58
N PRO A 73 -1.55 30.74 24.68
CA PRO A 73 -1.97 30.45 26.06
C PRO A 73 -3.46 30.69 26.33
N LEU A 74 -3.99 31.85 25.82
CA LEU A 74 -5.41 32.19 25.95
C LEU A 74 -6.32 31.07 25.39
N LEU A 75 -5.99 30.55 24.20
CA LEU A 75 -6.79 29.53 23.52
C LEU A 75 -6.61 28.16 24.15
N ILE A 76 -5.42 27.85 24.68
CA ILE A 76 -5.16 26.61 25.43
C ILE A 76 -6.02 26.56 26.68
N THR A 77 -5.99 27.65 27.48
CA THR A 77 -6.79 27.75 28.69
C THR A 77 -8.30 27.64 28.41
N ALA A 78 -8.76 28.32 27.34
CA ALA A 78 -10.16 28.25 26.94
C ALA A 78 -10.54 26.83 26.42
N ALA A 79 -9.66 26.18 25.65
CA ALA A 79 -9.89 24.86 25.11
C ALA A 79 -9.99 23.80 26.22
N LEU A 80 -9.14 23.88 27.25
CA LEU A 80 -9.08 22.94 28.36
C LEU A 80 -10.20 23.12 29.40
N GLY A 81 -10.94 24.22 29.45
CA GLY A 81 -12.03 24.57 30.38
C GLY A 81 -12.68 23.41 31.16
N GLU A 82 -13.65 23.66 32.01
CA GLU A 82 -14.12 22.77 33.09
C GLU A 82 -14.69 21.39 32.68
N SER A 83 -14.82 21.02 31.39
CA SER A 83 -15.50 19.78 31.00
C SER A 83 -14.97 19.16 29.71
N GLY A 84 -14.26 18.04 29.84
CA GLY A 84 -13.98 17.06 28.78
C GLY A 84 -12.83 17.37 27.81
N THR A 85 -12.07 16.35 27.47
CA THR A 85 -10.91 16.36 26.57
C THR A 85 -11.25 15.89 25.13
N ASP A 86 -12.54 15.79 24.80
CA ASP A 86 -12.98 15.44 23.46
C ASP A 86 -12.52 16.49 22.41
N SER A 87 -11.96 16.04 21.30
CA SER A 87 -11.34 16.88 20.27
C SER A 87 -12.31 17.89 19.66
N VAL A 88 -13.58 17.53 19.52
CA VAL A 88 -14.64 18.42 18.99
C VAL A 88 -14.99 19.51 19.98
N ALA A 89 -15.07 19.16 21.28
CA ALA A 89 -15.33 20.13 22.33
C ALA A 89 -14.17 21.11 22.52
N LEU A 90 -12.92 20.64 22.43
CA LEU A 90 -11.72 21.48 22.46
C LEU A 90 -11.73 22.51 21.31
N ALA A 91 -12.02 22.04 20.09
CA ALA A 91 -12.09 22.90 18.91
C ALA A 91 -13.15 23.99 19.05
N ARG A 92 -14.35 23.64 19.50
CA ARG A 92 -15.46 24.59 19.69
C ARG A 92 -15.15 25.67 20.73
N ARG A 93 -14.53 25.27 21.86
CA ARG A 93 -14.15 26.25 22.91
C ARG A 93 -13.06 27.19 22.44
N ALA A 94 -12.05 26.68 21.71
CA ALA A 94 -11.01 27.50 21.12
C ALA A 94 -11.58 28.50 20.08
N GLU A 95 -12.51 28.05 19.23
CA GLU A 95 -13.21 28.90 18.26
C GLU A 95 -14.02 30.01 18.92
N HIS A 96 -14.73 29.67 19.98
CA HIS A 96 -15.48 30.67 20.75
C HIS A 96 -14.55 31.76 21.33
N ALA A 97 -13.46 31.34 21.99
CA ALA A 97 -12.48 32.27 22.57
C ALA A 97 -11.78 33.11 21.48
N LEU A 98 -11.48 32.51 20.32
CA LEU A 98 -10.91 33.22 19.19
C LEU A 98 -11.89 34.24 18.62
N THR A 99 -13.17 33.91 18.47
CA THR A 99 -14.22 34.81 18.00
C THR A 99 -14.39 35.99 18.97
N GLU A 100 -14.40 35.75 20.29
CA GLU A 100 -14.44 36.81 21.29
C GLU A 100 -13.19 37.73 21.20
N ARG A 101 -12.01 37.16 20.96
CA ARG A 101 -10.77 37.94 20.76
C ARG A 101 -10.85 38.79 19.50
N LEU A 102 -11.43 38.29 18.41
CA LEU A 102 -11.57 39.01 17.14
C LEU A 102 -12.50 40.23 17.23
N ARG A 103 -13.48 40.26 18.12
CA ARG A 103 -14.38 41.40 18.36
C ARG A 103 -13.67 42.67 18.82
N TRP A 104 -12.41 42.57 19.22
CA TRP A 104 -11.62 43.72 19.67
C TRP A 104 -10.98 44.50 18.52
N TYR A 105 -11.07 43.98 17.28
CA TYR A 105 -10.50 44.60 16.10
C TYR A 105 -11.59 45.27 15.28
N ASP A 106 -11.20 46.40 14.60
CA ASP A 106 -12.09 47.04 13.65
C ASP A 106 -12.26 46.24 12.36
N ASP A 107 -13.31 46.55 11.59
CA ASP A 107 -13.68 45.84 10.37
C ASP A 107 -12.53 45.78 9.35
N ALA A 108 -11.74 46.88 9.23
CA ALA A 108 -10.62 46.91 8.29
C ALA A 108 -9.51 45.94 8.66
N VAL A 109 -9.24 45.74 9.96
CA VAL A 109 -8.26 44.74 10.42
C VAL A 109 -8.82 43.34 10.26
N LEU A 110 -10.10 43.13 10.51
CA LEU A 110 -10.76 41.82 10.27
C LEU A 110 -10.74 41.45 8.79
N ASP A 111 -11.03 42.38 7.88
CA ASP A 111 -10.88 42.20 6.43
C ASP A 111 -9.43 41.82 6.06
N GLY A 112 -8.46 42.52 6.65
CA GLY A 112 -7.05 42.19 6.49
C GLY A 112 -6.69 40.80 7.00
N MET A 113 -7.26 40.37 8.13
CA MET A 113 -7.07 38.99 8.65
C MET A 113 -7.67 37.94 7.74
N VAL A 114 -8.84 38.17 7.15
CA VAL A 114 -9.46 37.26 6.17
C VAL A 114 -8.52 37.06 4.99
N VAL A 115 -7.96 38.12 4.41
CA VAL A 115 -7.06 37.98 3.24
C VAL A 115 -5.74 37.31 3.63
N LEU A 116 -5.07 37.81 4.68
CA LEU A 116 -3.72 37.37 5.05
C LEU A 116 -3.68 35.92 5.66
N SER A 117 -4.80 35.43 6.15
CA SER A 117 -4.91 34.05 6.65
C SER A 117 -5.03 32.99 5.55
N LEU A 118 -5.36 33.40 4.31
CA LEU A 118 -5.45 32.48 3.16
C LEU A 118 -4.09 31.94 2.75
N SER A 119 -3.05 32.76 2.77
CA SER A 119 -1.68 32.29 2.46
C SER A 119 -0.64 33.15 3.13
N GLY A 120 0.42 32.52 3.64
CA GLY A 120 1.57 33.24 4.21
C GLY A 120 2.35 34.10 3.20
N GLU A 121 2.13 33.89 1.91
CA GLU A 121 2.76 34.63 0.82
C GLU A 121 2.07 35.95 0.52
N LEU A 122 0.82 36.13 0.96
CA LEU A 122 0.05 37.36 0.72
C LEU A 122 0.60 38.52 1.56
N GLY A 123 0.72 39.67 0.91
CA GLY A 123 1.30 40.87 1.47
C GLY A 123 0.43 42.12 1.32
N ALA A 124 1.07 43.27 1.48
CA ALA A 124 0.37 44.55 1.42
C ALA A 124 -0.18 44.90 0.02
N ALA A 125 0.49 44.42 -1.04
CA ALA A 125 0.01 44.65 -2.41
C ALA A 125 -1.29 43.86 -2.67
N ASP A 126 -1.36 42.62 -2.21
CA ASP A 126 -2.53 41.75 -2.35
C ASP A 126 -3.70 42.28 -1.53
N LEU A 127 -3.40 42.74 -0.31
CA LEU A 127 -4.41 43.36 0.57
C LEU A 127 -4.94 44.65 -0.01
N ALA A 128 -4.06 45.52 -0.55
CA ALA A 128 -4.46 46.77 -1.22
C ALA A 128 -5.42 46.50 -2.37
N ALA A 129 -5.10 45.49 -3.18
CA ALA A 129 -5.93 45.09 -4.31
C ALA A 129 -7.26 44.49 -3.85
N ALA A 130 -7.25 43.55 -2.88
CA ALA A 130 -8.46 42.89 -2.37
C ALA A 130 -9.44 43.88 -1.72
N MET A 131 -8.93 44.85 -0.96
CA MET A 131 -9.74 45.86 -0.27
C MET A 131 -10.00 47.12 -1.10
N ARG A 132 -9.31 47.31 -2.24
CA ARG A 132 -9.34 48.51 -3.09
C ARG A 132 -8.93 49.76 -2.34
N ILE A 133 -7.82 49.68 -1.60
CA ILE A 133 -7.22 50.79 -0.83
C ILE A 133 -5.80 51.06 -1.33
N GLU A 134 -5.23 52.19 -0.91
CA GLU A 134 -3.86 52.56 -1.26
C GLU A 134 -2.83 51.65 -0.56
N VAL A 135 -1.70 51.37 -1.21
CA VAL A 135 -0.65 50.50 -0.67
C VAL A 135 -0.13 50.94 0.71
N PRO A 136 0.10 52.26 1.00
CA PRO A 136 0.52 52.70 2.33
C PRO A 136 -0.47 52.34 3.44
N GLU A 137 -1.78 52.43 3.15
CA GLU A 137 -2.84 52.06 4.08
C GLU A 137 -2.87 50.52 4.29
N ALA A 138 -2.74 49.76 3.23
CA ALA A 138 -2.65 48.30 3.30
C ALA A 138 -1.44 47.83 4.14
N VAL A 139 -0.29 48.49 4.00
CA VAL A 139 0.89 48.21 4.81
C VAL A 139 0.61 48.43 6.30
N ALA A 140 -0.09 49.50 6.66
CA ALA A 140 -0.46 49.76 8.05
C ALA A 140 -1.45 48.70 8.59
N LEU A 141 -2.37 48.20 7.75
CA LEU A 141 -3.30 47.15 8.11
C LEU A 141 -2.59 45.78 8.28
N VAL A 142 -1.64 45.44 7.39
CA VAL A 142 -0.82 44.25 7.54
C VAL A 142 -0.05 44.26 8.85
N ASP A 143 0.57 45.38 9.20
CA ASP A 143 1.27 45.54 10.48
C ASP A 143 0.32 45.33 11.68
N ARG A 144 -0.88 45.88 11.63
CA ARG A 144 -1.90 45.71 12.69
C ARG A 144 -2.42 44.30 12.77
N ALA A 145 -2.73 43.67 11.63
CA ALA A 145 -3.19 42.29 11.57
C ALA A 145 -2.12 41.32 12.11
N ARG A 146 -0.86 41.49 11.73
CA ARG A 146 0.26 40.69 12.25
C ARG A 146 0.57 40.94 13.72
N ALA A 147 0.41 42.18 14.18
CA ALA A 147 0.59 42.56 15.58
C ALA A 147 -0.42 41.90 16.52
N SER A 148 -1.58 41.45 16.00
CA SER A 148 -2.55 40.64 16.76
C SER A 148 -1.96 39.35 17.33
N GLY A 149 -0.84 38.87 16.76
CA GLY A 149 -0.22 37.60 17.12
C GLY A 149 -0.94 36.38 16.57
N LEU A 150 -2.02 36.53 15.78
CA LEU A 150 -2.83 35.43 15.21
C LEU A 150 -2.34 34.96 13.84
N LEU A 151 -1.54 35.80 13.15
CA LEU A 151 -1.06 35.56 11.78
C LEU A 151 0.47 35.40 11.77
N ARG A 152 0.98 34.24 12.12
CA ARG A 152 2.41 33.93 12.04
C ARG A 152 2.64 32.75 11.08
N SER A 153 3.67 32.85 10.26
CA SER A 153 4.04 31.77 9.32
C SER A 153 4.47 30.46 10.03
N SER A 154 4.81 30.53 11.32
CA SER A 154 5.16 29.37 12.13
C SER A 154 3.95 28.59 12.67
N PHE A 155 2.74 29.10 12.51
CA PHE A 155 1.55 28.41 12.98
C PHE A 155 1.15 27.23 12.05
N PRO A 156 0.56 26.16 12.61
CA PRO A 156 -0.01 25.10 11.80
C PRO A 156 -1.07 25.62 10.83
N GLY A 157 -1.09 25.13 9.59
CA GLY A 157 -2.07 25.54 8.59
C GLY A 157 -3.52 25.39 9.07
N ALA A 158 -3.82 24.33 9.81
CA ALA A 158 -5.15 24.12 10.41
C ALA A 158 -5.54 25.21 11.42
N PHE A 159 -4.58 25.81 12.13
CA PHE A 159 -4.86 26.94 13.00
C PHE A 159 -5.14 28.21 12.18
N LEU A 160 -4.37 28.49 11.13
CA LEU A 160 -4.60 29.63 10.25
C LEU A 160 -5.97 29.55 9.55
N GLN A 161 -6.39 28.35 9.11
CA GLN A 161 -7.74 28.12 8.58
C GLN A 161 -8.82 28.43 9.62
N ARG A 162 -8.60 28.13 10.89
CA ARG A 162 -9.53 28.46 11.98
C ARG A 162 -9.60 29.98 12.22
N VAL A 163 -8.45 30.64 12.19
CA VAL A 163 -8.40 32.14 12.26
C VAL A 163 -9.19 32.71 11.09
N HIS A 164 -8.97 32.22 9.87
CA HIS A 164 -9.72 32.61 8.69
C HIS A 164 -11.22 32.44 8.88
N HIS A 165 -11.66 31.24 9.30
CA HIS A 165 -13.08 30.92 9.50
C HIS A 165 -13.75 31.85 10.51
N CYS A 166 -13.10 32.11 11.66
CA CYS A 166 -13.64 33.04 12.69
C CYS A 166 -13.67 34.46 12.19
N ALA A 167 -12.64 34.93 11.47
CA ALA A 167 -12.60 36.28 10.89
C ALA A 167 -13.66 36.42 9.79
N ALA A 168 -13.79 35.49 8.89
CA ALA A 168 -14.81 35.45 7.83
C ALA A 168 -16.24 35.48 8.41
N HIS A 169 -16.47 34.75 9.51
CA HIS A 169 -17.75 34.77 10.21
C HIS A 169 -18.04 36.17 10.81
N SER A 170 -17.02 36.81 11.35
CA SER A 170 -17.14 38.16 11.97
C SER A 170 -17.43 39.24 10.95
N VAL A 171 -16.81 39.23 9.76
CA VAL A 171 -17.06 40.19 8.68
C VAL A 171 -18.35 39.91 7.89
N GLY A 172 -18.87 38.72 7.99
CA GLY A 172 -20.08 38.27 7.31
C GLY A 172 -19.87 37.74 5.88
N ALA A 173 -20.73 36.81 5.46
CA ALA A 173 -20.57 36.02 4.23
C ALA A 173 -20.51 36.86 2.94
N ALA A 174 -21.20 38.01 2.88
CA ALA A 174 -21.19 38.86 1.69
C ALA A 174 -19.84 39.57 1.53
N ARG A 175 -19.30 40.14 2.62
CA ARG A 175 -18.00 40.79 2.62
C ARG A 175 -16.86 39.81 2.38
N HIS A 176 -16.88 38.67 3.03
CA HIS A 176 -15.94 37.59 2.82
C HIS A 176 -15.85 37.19 1.33
N ARG A 177 -16.97 36.87 0.68
CA ARG A 177 -17.01 36.55 -0.76
C ARG A 177 -16.51 37.72 -1.63
N GLN A 178 -16.82 38.97 -1.29
CA GLN A 178 -16.33 40.11 -2.03
C GLN A 178 -14.80 40.20 -1.99
N LEU A 179 -14.19 40.02 -0.82
CA LEU A 179 -12.73 40.05 -0.65
C LEU A 179 -12.06 38.93 -1.45
N GLU A 180 -12.55 37.70 -1.33
CA GLU A 180 -12.01 36.58 -2.05
C GLU A 180 -12.17 36.70 -3.58
N THR A 181 -13.31 37.18 -4.07
CA THR A 181 -13.54 37.41 -5.50
C THR A 181 -12.61 38.48 -6.06
N THR A 182 -12.40 39.58 -5.30
CA THR A 182 -11.51 40.67 -5.73
C THR A 182 -10.05 40.19 -5.72
N LEU A 183 -9.63 39.48 -4.67
CA LEU A 183 -8.31 38.86 -4.58
C LEU A 183 -8.05 37.88 -5.74
N LEU A 184 -8.98 36.93 -5.99
CA LEU A 184 -8.91 36.02 -7.11
C LEU A 184 -8.70 36.73 -8.44
N THR A 185 -9.51 37.75 -8.72
CA THR A 185 -9.44 38.52 -9.98
C THR A 185 -8.05 39.15 -10.12
N THR A 186 -7.54 39.78 -9.09
CA THR A 186 -6.22 40.41 -9.11
C THR A 186 -5.09 39.41 -9.31
N GLN A 187 -5.15 38.28 -8.58
CA GLN A 187 -4.14 37.23 -8.68
C GLN A 187 -4.12 36.55 -10.08
N LEU A 188 -5.29 36.37 -10.69
CA LEU A 188 -5.41 35.87 -12.04
C LEU A 188 -4.88 36.85 -13.09
N ASP A 189 -5.21 38.13 -12.95
CA ASP A 189 -4.77 39.20 -13.87
C ASP A 189 -3.24 39.38 -13.79
N ALA A 190 -2.65 39.20 -12.60
CA ALA A 190 -1.21 39.25 -12.36
C ALA A 190 -0.49 37.94 -12.68
N ALA A 191 -1.20 36.85 -13.05
CA ALA A 191 -0.68 35.52 -13.22
C ALA A 191 0.14 35.00 -12.00
N SER A 192 -0.25 35.39 -10.80
CA SER A 192 0.44 35.12 -9.51
C SER A 192 -0.34 34.15 -8.59
N LEU A 193 -1.47 33.59 -9.07
CA LEU A 193 -2.31 32.68 -8.27
C LEU A 193 -1.57 31.39 -7.96
N SER A 194 -1.22 31.17 -6.70
CA SER A 194 -0.60 29.92 -6.25
C SER A 194 -1.62 28.77 -6.17
N ALA A 195 -1.13 27.53 -6.30
CA ALA A 195 -1.98 26.34 -6.24
C ALA A 195 -2.70 26.20 -4.90
N GLU A 196 -2.03 26.57 -3.79
CA GLU A 196 -2.62 26.46 -2.45
C GLU A 196 -3.71 27.51 -2.23
N LEU A 197 -3.48 28.75 -2.69
CA LEU A 197 -4.50 29.80 -2.63
C LEU A 197 -5.72 29.42 -3.49
N ALA A 198 -5.50 28.90 -4.70
CA ALA A 198 -6.57 28.45 -5.57
C ALA A 198 -7.42 27.34 -4.92
N LEU A 199 -6.77 26.38 -4.24
CA LEU A 199 -7.45 25.32 -3.49
C LEU A 199 -8.32 25.88 -2.37
N GLN A 200 -7.76 26.76 -1.55
CA GLN A 200 -8.49 27.34 -0.42
C GLN A 200 -9.71 28.16 -0.87
N LEU A 201 -9.56 28.99 -1.89
CA LEU A 201 -10.69 29.75 -2.43
C LEU A 201 -11.83 28.84 -2.93
N ALA A 202 -11.50 27.73 -3.58
CA ALA A 202 -12.49 26.76 -4.02
C ALA A 202 -13.11 25.96 -2.84
N GLU A 203 -12.32 25.61 -1.83
CA GLU A 203 -12.77 24.93 -0.61
C GLU A 203 -13.71 25.83 0.24
N HIS A 204 -13.57 27.17 0.16
CA HIS A 204 -14.50 28.12 0.76
C HIS A 204 -15.79 28.30 -0.05
N GLY A 205 -15.93 27.60 -1.18
CA GLY A 205 -17.12 27.60 -2.00
C GLY A 205 -17.18 28.75 -3.02
N LEU A 206 -16.04 29.37 -3.35
CA LEU A 206 -15.99 30.37 -4.41
C LEU A 206 -16.21 29.71 -5.78
N GLN A 207 -17.26 30.13 -6.48
CA GLN A 207 -17.59 29.64 -7.81
C GLN A 207 -17.12 30.65 -8.87
N ASP A 208 -16.09 30.30 -9.63
CA ASP A 208 -15.56 31.10 -10.73
C ASP A 208 -14.96 30.17 -11.79
N ALA A 209 -15.37 30.36 -13.06
CA ALA A 209 -14.92 29.52 -14.18
C ALA A 209 -13.41 29.65 -14.47
N ARG A 210 -12.77 30.77 -14.12
CA ARG A 210 -11.31 30.96 -14.31
C ARG A 210 -10.56 30.19 -13.21
N LEU A 211 -11.05 30.23 -11.97
CA LEU A 211 -10.53 29.45 -10.86
C LEU A 211 -10.63 27.95 -11.18
N ALA A 212 -11.79 27.48 -11.65
CA ALA A 212 -11.98 26.09 -12.02
C ALA A 212 -11.00 25.64 -13.13
N ARG A 213 -10.78 26.47 -14.16
CA ARG A 213 -9.78 26.20 -15.22
C ARG A 213 -8.36 26.14 -14.66
N THR A 214 -7.96 27.12 -13.86
CA THR A 214 -6.62 27.13 -13.25
C THR A 214 -6.37 25.88 -12.41
N LEU A 215 -7.34 25.45 -11.59
CA LEU A 215 -7.26 24.22 -10.82
C LEU A 215 -7.15 22.97 -11.70
N THR A 216 -7.90 22.94 -12.79
CA THR A 216 -7.83 21.85 -13.79
C THR A 216 -6.46 21.79 -14.46
N ASP A 217 -5.91 22.94 -14.86
CA ASP A 217 -4.58 23.03 -15.48
C ASP A 217 -3.47 22.60 -14.50
N LEU A 218 -3.59 22.99 -13.24
CA LEU A 218 -2.66 22.56 -12.19
C LEU A 218 -2.75 21.07 -11.91
N ALA A 219 -3.94 20.50 -11.92
CA ALA A 219 -4.16 19.05 -11.74
C ALA A 219 -3.57 18.23 -12.89
N GLY A 220 -3.61 18.74 -14.13
CA GLY A 220 -3.09 18.08 -15.32
C GLY A 220 -1.57 18.18 -15.51
N ARG A 221 -0.83 18.83 -14.62
CA ARG A 221 0.64 18.93 -14.72
C ARG A 221 1.32 17.58 -14.50
N PRO A 222 2.39 17.26 -15.24
CA PRO A 222 3.09 15.98 -15.12
C PRO A 222 3.74 15.71 -13.77
N ASP A 223 4.04 16.76 -13.01
CA ASP A 223 4.66 16.72 -11.69
C ASP A 223 3.65 16.61 -10.53
N THR A 224 2.35 16.65 -10.85
CA THR A 224 1.27 16.56 -9.85
C THR A 224 1.00 15.09 -9.49
N THR A 225 1.10 14.76 -8.21
CA THR A 225 0.78 13.40 -7.74
C THR A 225 -0.72 13.11 -7.88
N PRO A 226 -1.13 11.84 -8.09
CA PRO A 226 -2.54 11.47 -8.25
C PRO A 226 -3.44 11.97 -7.10
N ALA A 227 -2.98 11.86 -5.86
CA ALA A 227 -3.71 12.33 -4.69
C ALA A 227 -3.92 13.86 -4.71
N ARG A 228 -2.89 14.62 -5.12
CA ARG A 228 -2.99 16.06 -5.29
C ARG A 228 -3.87 16.44 -6.47
N ALA A 229 -3.77 15.73 -7.58
CA ALA A 229 -4.64 15.91 -8.74
C ALA A 229 -6.11 15.69 -8.37
N ALA A 230 -6.42 14.64 -7.61
CA ALA A 230 -7.78 14.38 -7.12
C ALA A 230 -8.31 15.51 -6.23
N ARG A 231 -7.47 16.10 -5.36
CA ARG A 231 -7.85 17.26 -4.54
C ARG A 231 -8.13 18.49 -5.42
N LEU A 232 -7.26 18.76 -6.39
CA LEU A 232 -7.40 19.88 -7.33
C LEU A 232 -8.64 19.72 -8.23
N PHE A 233 -8.89 18.55 -8.81
CA PHE A 233 -10.09 18.30 -9.61
C PHE A 233 -11.37 18.39 -8.78
N ARG A 234 -11.35 17.94 -7.53
CA ARG A 234 -12.49 18.08 -6.61
C ARG A 234 -12.79 19.57 -6.36
N ALA A 235 -11.75 20.35 -6.11
CA ALA A 235 -11.85 21.80 -5.93
C ALA A 235 -12.32 22.50 -7.24
N ALA A 236 -11.82 22.10 -8.39
CA ALA A 236 -12.27 22.62 -9.69
C ALA A 236 -13.76 22.35 -9.92
N ARG A 237 -14.25 21.15 -9.57
CA ARG A 237 -15.68 20.81 -9.64
C ARG A 237 -16.52 21.68 -8.70
N SER A 238 -16.05 21.89 -7.47
CA SER A 238 -16.72 22.78 -6.50
C SER A 238 -16.75 24.24 -6.97
N ALA A 239 -15.73 24.70 -7.69
CA ALA A 239 -15.67 26.02 -8.31
C ALA A 239 -16.55 26.18 -9.57
N GLY A 240 -17.31 25.16 -9.97
CA GLY A 240 -18.21 25.19 -11.12
C GLY A 240 -17.57 24.74 -12.44
N GLY A 241 -16.46 23.99 -12.38
CA GLY A 241 -15.82 23.43 -13.57
C GLY A 241 -16.70 22.38 -14.25
N ALA A 242 -17.02 22.60 -15.51
CA ALA A 242 -17.68 21.62 -16.35
C ALA A 242 -16.66 20.53 -16.81
N HIS A 243 -17.14 19.31 -17.04
CA HIS A 243 -16.36 18.19 -17.60
C HIS A 243 -15.12 17.76 -16.81
N VAL A 244 -15.06 18.08 -15.50
CA VAL A 244 -13.94 17.69 -14.61
C VAL A 244 -14.18 16.33 -13.94
N SER A 245 -15.41 15.82 -14.00
CA SER A 245 -15.82 14.63 -13.24
C SER A 245 -15.10 13.36 -13.71
N ALA A 246 -14.84 13.21 -15.00
CA ALA A 246 -14.09 12.07 -15.54
C ALA A 246 -12.60 12.11 -15.10
N ALA A 247 -11.95 13.27 -15.15
CA ALA A 247 -10.59 13.46 -14.70
C ALA A 247 -10.46 13.28 -13.17
N LEU A 248 -11.46 13.73 -12.41
CA LEU A 248 -11.54 13.49 -10.97
C LEU A 248 -11.65 12.00 -10.66
N ALA A 249 -12.54 11.29 -11.37
CA ALA A 249 -12.70 9.85 -11.19
C ALA A 249 -11.39 9.08 -11.47
N ASP A 250 -10.66 9.46 -12.53
CA ASP A 250 -9.39 8.85 -12.89
C ASP A 250 -8.29 9.12 -11.84
N ALA A 251 -8.18 10.36 -11.38
CA ALA A 251 -7.24 10.73 -10.34
C ALA A 251 -7.53 10.03 -8.98
N LEU A 252 -8.81 9.87 -8.62
CA LEU A 252 -9.23 9.12 -7.44
C LEU A 252 -8.89 7.63 -7.57
N ALA A 253 -9.16 7.04 -8.72
CA ALA A 253 -8.87 5.63 -8.97
C ALA A 253 -7.35 5.36 -8.92
N THR A 254 -6.55 6.22 -9.55
CA THR A 254 -5.09 6.11 -9.56
C THR A 254 -4.48 6.34 -8.16
N SER A 255 -5.09 7.20 -7.34
CA SER A 255 -4.68 7.40 -5.94
C SER A 255 -5.14 6.30 -4.97
N GLY A 256 -5.93 5.32 -5.44
CA GLY A 256 -6.40 4.18 -4.64
C GLY A 256 -7.80 4.36 -4.02
N ASP A 257 -8.46 5.51 -4.16
CA ASP A 257 -9.86 5.68 -3.72
C ASP A 257 -10.83 5.09 -4.76
N LEU A 258 -10.77 3.76 -4.90
CA LEU A 258 -11.59 3.01 -5.86
C LEU A 258 -13.09 3.14 -5.57
N GLY A 259 -13.47 3.30 -4.30
CA GLY A 259 -14.89 3.41 -3.93
C GLY A 259 -15.54 4.70 -4.44
N THR A 260 -14.88 5.84 -4.26
CA THR A 260 -15.39 7.13 -4.76
C THR A 260 -15.27 7.22 -6.28
N ALA A 261 -14.16 6.71 -6.84
CA ALA A 261 -13.95 6.67 -8.28
C ALA A 261 -15.03 5.85 -9.00
N GLY A 262 -15.36 4.67 -8.48
CA GLY A 262 -16.39 3.79 -9.04
C GLY A 262 -17.77 4.44 -9.08
N ARG A 263 -18.22 5.03 -7.96
CA ARG A 263 -19.51 5.73 -7.92
C ARG A 263 -19.58 6.88 -8.94
N LEU A 264 -18.49 7.67 -9.02
CA LEU A 264 -18.44 8.78 -9.97
C LEU A 264 -18.39 8.28 -11.42
N ALA A 265 -17.68 7.18 -11.68
CA ALA A 265 -17.67 6.55 -13.00
C ALA A 265 -19.08 6.01 -13.38
N GLU A 266 -19.80 5.36 -12.47
CA GLU A 266 -21.15 4.88 -12.70
C GLU A 266 -22.12 6.03 -13.07
N GLU A 267 -22.02 7.19 -12.39
CA GLU A 267 -22.78 8.39 -12.77
C GLU A 267 -22.49 8.86 -14.20
N LEU A 268 -21.21 8.74 -14.63
CA LEU A 268 -20.77 9.17 -15.95
C LEU A 268 -21.06 8.18 -17.08
N LEU A 269 -21.47 6.93 -16.79
CA LEU A 269 -21.87 5.97 -17.83
C LEU A 269 -23.05 6.48 -18.67
N ALA A 270 -23.92 7.32 -18.08
CA ALA A 270 -25.05 7.94 -18.76
C ALA A 270 -24.70 9.24 -19.49
N SER A 271 -23.43 9.70 -19.48
CA SER A 271 -23.02 10.94 -20.14
C SER A 271 -23.24 10.86 -21.66
N GLU A 272 -23.70 11.95 -22.25
CA GLU A 272 -23.83 12.09 -23.71
C GLU A 272 -22.45 12.30 -24.36
N ASP A 273 -21.46 12.82 -23.59
CA ASP A 273 -20.09 12.97 -24.06
C ASP A 273 -19.42 11.58 -24.18
N ARG A 274 -18.92 11.30 -25.38
CA ARG A 274 -18.26 10.03 -25.70
C ARG A 274 -16.99 9.82 -24.88
N ASP A 275 -16.18 10.85 -24.73
CA ASP A 275 -14.87 10.74 -24.06
C ASP A 275 -15.04 10.57 -22.55
N GLU A 276 -16.03 11.24 -21.95
CA GLU A 276 -16.44 10.98 -20.56
C GLU A 276 -16.91 9.55 -20.39
N ARG A 277 -17.75 9.05 -21.30
CA ARG A 277 -18.28 7.68 -21.24
C ARG A 277 -17.18 6.63 -21.42
N LEU A 278 -16.21 6.85 -22.32
CA LEU A 278 -15.04 5.97 -22.48
C LEU A 278 -14.21 5.89 -21.19
N THR A 279 -13.94 7.04 -20.59
CA THR A 279 -13.22 7.15 -19.32
C THR A 279 -14.01 6.48 -18.20
N ALA A 280 -15.32 6.69 -18.15
CA ALA A 280 -16.20 6.08 -17.15
C ALA A 280 -16.20 4.54 -17.23
N VAL A 281 -16.32 3.98 -18.43
CA VAL A 281 -16.28 2.51 -18.62
C VAL A 281 -14.91 1.96 -18.19
N ARG A 282 -13.81 2.60 -18.60
CA ARG A 282 -12.46 2.17 -18.20
C ARG A 282 -12.30 2.13 -16.67
N ILE A 283 -12.74 3.18 -15.98
CA ILE A 283 -12.64 3.26 -14.51
C ILE A 283 -13.59 2.26 -13.84
N ALA A 284 -14.85 2.20 -14.25
CA ALA A 284 -15.84 1.28 -13.66
C ALA A 284 -15.40 -0.19 -13.85
N ALA A 285 -14.91 -0.56 -15.03
CA ALA A 285 -14.38 -1.88 -15.31
C ALA A 285 -13.11 -2.19 -14.51
N ALA A 286 -12.19 -1.22 -14.36
CA ALA A 286 -11.02 -1.37 -13.50
C ALA A 286 -11.42 -1.59 -12.04
N VAL A 287 -12.33 -0.79 -11.50
CA VAL A 287 -12.86 -0.94 -10.13
C VAL A 287 -13.53 -2.30 -9.94
N ALA A 288 -14.33 -2.74 -10.92
CA ALA A 288 -14.96 -4.07 -10.89
C ALA A 288 -13.90 -5.18 -10.84
N ALA A 289 -12.87 -5.13 -11.70
CA ALA A 289 -11.79 -6.12 -11.73
C ALA A 289 -10.99 -6.14 -10.43
N HIS A 290 -10.64 -4.99 -9.85
CA HIS A 290 -9.97 -4.91 -8.55
C HIS A 290 -10.83 -5.47 -7.40
N ASN A 291 -12.15 -5.31 -7.49
CA ASN A 291 -13.11 -5.89 -6.54
C ASN A 291 -13.43 -7.37 -6.82
N GLY A 292 -12.74 -8.01 -7.76
CA GLY A 292 -12.93 -9.41 -8.09
C GLY A 292 -14.13 -9.70 -8.99
N ALA A 293 -14.78 -8.69 -9.57
CA ALA A 293 -15.91 -8.83 -10.46
C ALA A 293 -15.51 -8.73 -11.94
N MET A 294 -14.64 -9.63 -12.41
CA MET A 294 -14.09 -9.60 -13.77
C MET A 294 -15.16 -9.76 -14.85
N VAL A 295 -16.20 -10.56 -14.58
CA VAL A 295 -17.35 -10.71 -15.49
C VAL A 295 -18.05 -9.38 -15.71
N GLN A 296 -18.26 -8.59 -14.66
CA GLN A 296 -18.84 -7.24 -14.76
C GLN A 296 -17.95 -6.31 -15.59
N ALA A 297 -16.62 -6.40 -15.42
CA ALA A 297 -15.68 -5.63 -16.24
C ALA A 297 -15.80 -5.98 -17.73
N ALA A 298 -15.89 -7.28 -18.06
CA ALA A 298 -16.10 -7.73 -19.43
C ALA A 298 -17.46 -7.27 -20.01
N ASP A 299 -18.54 -7.32 -19.19
CA ASP A 299 -19.86 -6.85 -19.61
C ASP A 299 -19.89 -5.35 -19.96
N LEU A 300 -19.16 -4.52 -19.18
CA LEU A 300 -19.00 -3.10 -19.46
C LEU A 300 -18.33 -2.86 -20.82
N TYR A 301 -17.25 -3.61 -21.14
CA TYR A 301 -16.58 -3.50 -22.43
C TYR A 301 -17.46 -4.06 -23.57
N ARG A 302 -18.22 -5.12 -23.34
CA ARG A 302 -19.16 -5.67 -24.32
C ARG A 302 -20.26 -4.66 -24.64
N TRP A 303 -20.80 -3.98 -23.62
CA TRP A 303 -21.76 -2.91 -23.77
C TRP A 303 -21.19 -1.70 -24.53
N LEU A 304 -19.94 -1.31 -24.25
CA LEU A 304 -19.27 -0.20 -24.91
C LEU A 304 -18.97 -0.49 -26.39
N GLY A 305 -18.70 -1.75 -26.72
CA GLY A 305 -18.29 -2.19 -28.05
C GLY A 305 -16.84 -1.82 -28.41
N PRO A 306 -16.42 -2.15 -29.65
CA PRO A 306 -15.05 -1.91 -30.11
C PRO A 306 -14.66 -0.43 -30.11
N GLN A 307 -13.43 -0.12 -29.65
CA GLN A 307 -12.96 1.26 -29.53
C GLN A 307 -11.62 1.48 -30.27
N PRO A 308 -11.43 2.67 -30.90
CA PRO A 308 -10.16 3.01 -31.53
C PRO A 308 -9.09 3.45 -30.52
N ASP A 309 -9.48 3.83 -29.27
CA ASP A 309 -8.54 4.20 -28.21
C ASP A 309 -7.77 2.97 -27.72
N PRO A 310 -6.42 2.95 -27.84
CA PRO A 310 -5.64 1.76 -27.49
C PRO A 310 -5.68 1.39 -26.01
N VAL A 311 -5.84 2.38 -25.11
CA VAL A 311 -5.87 2.11 -23.66
C VAL A 311 -7.19 1.44 -23.29
N VAL A 312 -8.31 1.95 -23.80
CA VAL A 312 -9.64 1.38 -23.59
C VAL A 312 -9.72 -0.02 -24.22
N ALA A 313 -9.25 -0.17 -25.47
CA ALA A 313 -9.26 -1.44 -26.18
C ALA A 313 -8.40 -2.50 -25.48
N ALA A 314 -7.19 -2.17 -25.03
CA ALA A 314 -6.33 -3.11 -24.30
C ALA A 314 -7.00 -3.62 -23.02
N ASN A 315 -7.69 -2.77 -22.28
CA ASN A 315 -8.44 -3.18 -21.10
C ASN A 315 -9.64 -4.07 -21.43
N GLY A 316 -10.31 -3.82 -22.58
CA GLY A 316 -11.34 -4.71 -23.12
C GLY A 316 -10.78 -6.10 -23.48
N ILE A 317 -9.57 -6.14 -24.08
CA ILE A 317 -8.85 -7.39 -24.36
C ILE A 317 -8.58 -8.16 -23.05
N LEU A 318 -8.03 -7.47 -22.04
CA LEU A 318 -7.73 -8.11 -20.74
C LEU A 318 -8.98 -8.69 -20.09
N ALA A 319 -10.08 -7.93 -20.06
CA ALA A 319 -11.35 -8.37 -19.46
C ALA A 319 -11.97 -9.54 -20.23
N GLY A 320 -12.00 -9.49 -21.55
CA GLY A 320 -12.49 -10.57 -22.40
C GLY A 320 -11.63 -11.83 -22.26
N PHE A 321 -10.32 -11.68 -22.36
CA PHE A 321 -9.39 -12.80 -22.15
C PHE A 321 -9.54 -13.46 -20.77
N ALA A 322 -9.59 -12.63 -19.72
CA ALA A 322 -9.71 -13.12 -18.34
C ALA A 322 -10.97 -13.97 -18.12
N THR A 323 -12.09 -13.60 -18.77
CA THR A 323 -13.36 -14.33 -18.67
C THR A 323 -13.51 -15.47 -19.68
N GLY A 324 -12.52 -15.70 -20.54
CA GLY A 324 -12.58 -16.72 -21.60
C GLY A 324 -13.35 -16.26 -22.85
N ASP A 325 -13.76 -15.00 -22.94
CA ASP A 325 -14.44 -14.43 -24.12
C ASP A 325 -13.44 -13.94 -25.16
N LEU A 326 -12.98 -14.86 -25.98
CA LEU A 326 -12.01 -14.57 -27.04
C LEU A 326 -12.58 -13.69 -28.15
N GLU A 327 -13.91 -13.71 -28.37
CA GLU A 327 -14.58 -12.86 -29.35
C GLU A 327 -14.54 -11.39 -28.89
N LEU A 328 -14.91 -11.11 -27.64
CA LEU A 328 -14.77 -9.79 -27.05
C LEU A 328 -13.31 -9.32 -27.10
N ALA A 329 -12.36 -10.17 -26.72
CA ALA A 329 -10.95 -9.81 -26.71
C ALA A 329 -10.44 -9.45 -28.11
N ARG A 330 -10.76 -10.23 -29.15
CA ARG A 330 -10.33 -9.96 -30.54
C ARG A 330 -11.03 -8.77 -31.17
N SER A 331 -12.28 -8.51 -30.81
CA SER A 331 -13.06 -7.40 -31.36
C SER A 331 -12.84 -6.06 -30.66
N ALA A 332 -12.16 -6.03 -29.51
CA ALA A 332 -12.00 -4.82 -28.70
C ALA A 332 -11.34 -3.64 -29.44
N PHE A 333 -10.42 -3.93 -30.38
CA PHE A 333 -9.89 -2.91 -31.29
C PHE A 333 -10.87 -2.67 -32.46
N GLY A 334 -11.47 -1.48 -32.51
CA GLY A 334 -12.38 -1.04 -33.56
C GLY A 334 -11.64 -0.44 -34.74
N GLY A 335 -11.54 -1.18 -35.86
CA GLY A 335 -10.98 -0.68 -37.10
C GLY A 335 -9.44 -0.58 -37.13
N SER A 336 -8.88 0.21 -38.07
CA SER A 336 -7.44 0.48 -38.10
C SER A 336 -7.10 1.33 -36.85
N ALA A 337 -6.51 0.71 -35.85
CA ALA A 337 -6.15 1.31 -34.59
C ALA A 337 -5.06 2.39 -34.74
N GLN A 338 -5.45 3.56 -35.23
CA GLN A 338 -4.58 4.73 -35.36
C GLN A 338 -4.91 5.76 -34.28
N GLY A 339 -4.79 5.33 -32.99
CA GLY A 339 -4.70 6.31 -31.92
C GLY A 339 -3.40 7.12 -32.03
N PRO A 340 -3.26 8.23 -31.29
CA PRO A 340 -2.06 9.06 -31.38
C PRO A 340 -0.81 8.22 -31.05
N PRO A 341 0.32 8.40 -31.75
CA PRO A 341 1.52 7.57 -31.59
C PRO A 341 2.30 7.95 -30.30
N THR A 342 1.59 7.98 -29.18
CA THR A 342 2.18 8.23 -27.85
C THR A 342 2.81 6.96 -27.27
N SER A 343 3.72 7.12 -26.31
CA SER A 343 4.31 5.99 -25.57
C SER A 343 3.22 5.15 -24.87
N ALA A 344 2.24 5.81 -24.25
CA ALA A 344 1.12 5.14 -23.60
C ALA A 344 0.26 4.33 -24.58
N SER A 345 -0.07 4.89 -25.75
CA SER A 345 -0.82 4.17 -26.79
C SER A 345 -0.05 2.95 -27.32
N ARG A 346 1.27 3.06 -27.45
CA ARG A 346 2.12 1.93 -27.88
C ARG A 346 2.18 0.85 -26.82
N ALA A 347 2.41 1.23 -25.55
CA ALA A 347 2.43 0.28 -24.43
C ALA A 347 1.10 -0.47 -24.28
N ALA A 348 -0.03 0.25 -24.39
CA ALA A 348 -1.35 -0.35 -24.33
C ALA A 348 -1.58 -1.36 -25.46
N ARG A 349 -1.15 -1.04 -26.71
CA ARG A 349 -1.22 -2.01 -27.81
C ARG A 349 -0.36 -3.24 -27.54
N CYS A 350 0.89 -3.04 -27.15
CA CYS A 350 1.79 -4.16 -26.80
C CYS A 350 1.18 -5.05 -25.70
N LEU A 351 0.50 -4.46 -24.72
CA LEU A 351 -0.19 -5.21 -23.67
C LEU A 351 -1.32 -6.07 -24.25
N GLY A 352 -2.22 -5.46 -25.03
CA GLY A 352 -3.33 -6.18 -25.67
C GLY A 352 -2.85 -7.25 -26.65
N ASP A 353 -1.92 -6.91 -27.54
CA ASP A 353 -1.35 -7.83 -28.53
C ASP A 353 -0.60 -8.99 -27.83
N GLY A 354 0.14 -8.72 -26.75
CA GLY A 354 0.84 -9.74 -25.99
C GLY A 354 -0.10 -10.73 -25.29
N VAL A 355 -1.25 -10.25 -24.77
CA VAL A 355 -2.28 -11.12 -24.18
C VAL A 355 -2.96 -11.95 -25.27
N LEU A 356 -3.30 -11.39 -26.42
CA LEU A 356 -3.87 -12.14 -27.54
C LEU A 356 -2.88 -13.16 -28.10
N ALA A 357 -1.60 -12.79 -28.26
CA ALA A 357 -0.54 -13.70 -28.68
C ALA A 357 -0.35 -14.88 -27.70
N SER A 358 -0.66 -14.71 -26.41
CA SER A 358 -0.53 -15.77 -25.41
C SER A 358 -1.48 -16.96 -25.60
N VAL A 359 -2.45 -16.83 -26.52
CA VAL A 359 -3.38 -17.91 -26.88
C VAL A 359 -2.69 -18.99 -27.69
N ASP A 360 -1.86 -18.59 -28.68
CA ASP A 360 -1.33 -19.51 -29.70
C ASP A 360 0.16 -19.34 -30.03
N GLN A 361 0.81 -18.24 -29.55
CA GLN A 361 2.21 -18.00 -29.87
C GLN A 361 3.16 -18.62 -28.82
N PRO A 362 4.42 -18.93 -29.21
CA PRO A 362 5.43 -19.41 -28.29
C PRO A 362 5.73 -18.42 -27.15
N TYR A 363 6.00 -18.92 -25.96
CA TYR A 363 6.25 -18.12 -24.75
C TYR A 363 7.24 -16.96 -24.95
N LEU A 364 8.35 -17.16 -25.67
CA LEU A 364 9.36 -16.12 -25.87
C LEU A 364 8.84 -14.96 -26.74
N GLU A 365 7.99 -15.24 -27.70
CA GLU A 365 7.36 -14.21 -28.53
C GLU A 365 6.36 -13.40 -27.72
N VAL A 366 5.51 -14.08 -26.94
CA VAL A 366 4.59 -13.41 -26.00
C VAL A 366 5.34 -12.46 -25.07
N MET A 367 6.43 -12.93 -24.44
CA MET A 367 7.20 -12.10 -23.52
C MET A 367 7.98 -10.97 -24.21
N SER A 368 8.32 -11.12 -25.49
CA SER A 368 8.90 -10.02 -26.28
C SER A 368 7.88 -8.90 -26.50
N VAL A 369 6.65 -9.25 -26.84
CA VAL A 369 5.57 -8.27 -27.05
C VAL A 369 5.16 -7.62 -25.73
N LEU A 370 4.94 -8.41 -24.66
CA LEU A 370 4.65 -7.85 -23.33
C LEU A 370 5.79 -6.98 -22.79
N GLY A 371 7.04 -7.24 -23.18
CA GLY A 371 8.19 -6.42 -22.84
C GLY A 371 8.04 -4.97 -23.31
N CYS A 372 7.50 -4.76 -24.51
CA CYS A 372 7.24 -3.42 -25.04
C CYS A 372 6.20 -2.63 -24.22
N ALA A 373 5.31 -3.33 -23.51
CA ALA A 373 4.31 -2.70 -22.65
C ALA A 373 4.93 -2.11 -21.36
N LEU A 374 6.15 -2.53 -21.02
CA LEU A 374 6.86 -2.10 -19.80
C LEU A 374 7.73 -0.84 -19.99
N ASP A 375 7.75 -0.26 -21.20
CA ASP A 375 8.58 0.91 -21.55
C ASP A 375 8.00 2.23 -21.00
N VAL A 376 6.83 2.20 -20.40
CA VAL A 376 6.16 3.39 -19.81
C VAL A 376 6.04 3.21 -18.30
N ASP A 377 6.37 4.28 -17.57
CA ASP A 377 6.18 4.31 -16.12
C ASP A 377 4.72 4.01 -15.74
N ALA A 378 4.54 3.11 -14.79
CA ALA A 378 3.21 2.69 -14.34
C ALA A 378 2.36 3.87 -13.82
N ASP A 379 3.01 4.89 -13.25
CA ASP A 379 2.36 6.10 -12.73
C ASP A 379 1.77 7.02 -13.81
N ARG A 380 2.18 6.81 -15.06
CA ARG A 380 1.70 7.58 -16.22
C ARG A 380 0.60 6.87 -17.00
N MET A 381 0.33 5.62 -16.67
CA MET A 381 -0.74 4.88 -17.33
C MET A 381 -2.05 5.08 -16.57
N PRO A 382 -3.16 5.38 -17.28
CA PRO A 382 -4.48 5.40 -16.65
C PRO A 382 -4.80 4.05 -16.00
N ILE A 383 -5.64 4.08 -14.95
CA ILE A 383 -6.06 2.83 -14.29
C ILE A 383 -6.75 1.90 -15.28
N GLY A 384 -6.49 0.61 -15.17
CA GLY A 384 -7.06 -0.46 -16.00
C GLY A 384 -7.39 -1.72 -15.21
N VAL A 385 -7.78 -2.76 -15.90
CA VAL A 385 -8.14 -4.08 -15.36
C VAL A 385 -6.97 -4.71 -14.59
N ASP A 386 -5.76 -4.64 -15.14
CA ASP A 386 -4.51 -4.96 -14.45
C ASP A 386 -3.35 -4.14 -15.06
N SER A 387 -2.20 -4.07 -14.37
CA SER A 387 -1.01 -3.37 -14.89
C SER A 387 -0.24 -4.24 -15.89
N ALA A 388 0.47 -3.60 -16.82
CA ALA A 388 1.36 -4.31 -17.76
C ALA A 388 2.42 -5.14 -17.00
N ALA A 389 2.95 -4.61 -15.90
CA ALA A 389 3.93 -5.31 -15.07
C ALA A 389 3.31 -6.55 -14.38
N ALA A 390 2.09 -6.46 -13.88
CA ALA A 390 1.40 -7.61 -13.28
C ALA A 390 1.09 -8.69 -14.31
N VAL A 391 0.60 -8.32 -15.49
CA VAL A 391 0.31 -9.27 -16.58
C VAL A 391 1.59 -9.96 -17.06
N ALA A 392 2.66 -9.21 -17.30
CA ALA A 392 3.94 -9.76 -17.72
C ALA A 392 4.57 -10.67 -16.64
N ALA A 393 4.50 -10.28 -15.36
CA ALA A 393 4.99 -11.10 -14.26
C ALA A 393 4.15 -12.39 -14.10
N LEU A 394 2.84 -12.29 -14.24
CA LEU A 394 1.94 -13.45 -14.19
C LEU A 394 2.23 -14.40 -15.34
N ALA A 395 2.37 -13.91 -16.58
CA ALA A 395 2.76 -14.72 -17.73
C ALA A 395 4.14 -15.40 -17.51
N ALA A 396 5.09 -14.68 -16.91
CA ALA A 396 6.40 -15.25 -16.59
C ALA A 396 6.32 -16.35 -15.51
N LEU A 397 5.50 -16.17 -14.47
CA LEU A 397 5.23 -17.20 -13.45
C LEU A 397 4.58 -18.44 -14.06
N HIS A 398 3.60 -18.25 -14.95
CA HIS A 398 2.91 -19.32 -15.66
C HIS A 398 3.81 -20.05 -16.66
N GLY A 399 4.76 -19.35 -17.27
CA GLY A 399 5.76 -19.91 -18.16
C GLY A 399 6.97 -20.56 -17.48
N GLY A 400 7.05 -20.47 -16.13
CA GLY A 400 8.18 -20.98 -15.37
C GLY A 400 9.48 -20.18 -15.56
N ASP A 401 9.38 -18.86 -15.73
CA ASP A 401 10.52 -17.94 -15.88
C ASP A 401 10.66 -17.02 -14.65
N PRO A 402 11.23 -17.54 -13.54
CA PRO A 402 11.36 -16.77 -12.30
C PRO A 402 12.32 -15.59 -12.44
N VAL A 403 13.27 -15.64 -13.36
CA VAL A 403 14.25 -14.58 -13.57
C VAL A 403 13.56 -13.35 -14.16
N ARG A 404 12.76 -13.55 -15.19
CA ARG A 404 12.01 -12.48 -15.83
C ARG A 404 10.92 -11.94 -14.91
N ALA A 405 10.17 -12.79 -14.21
CA ALA A 405 9.18 -12.37 -13.21
C ALA A 405 9.83 -11.46 -12.16
N ARG A 406 10.99 -11.85 -11.61
CA ARG A 406 11.74 -11.08 -10.62
C ARG A 406 12.19 -9.73 -11.16
N SER A 407 12.71 -9.70 -12.39
CA SER A 407 13.17 -8.46 -13.04
C SER A 407 12.04 -7.47 -13.28
N VAL A 408 10.88 -7.95 -13.74
CA VAL A 408 9.69 -7.12 -13.97
C VAL A 408 9.17 -6.54 -12.66
N LEU A 409 9.00 -7.39 -11.64
CA LEU A 409 8.46 -6.99 -10.34
C LEU A 409 9.42 -6.06 -9.58
N ALA A 410 10.74 -6.28 -9.66
CA ALA A 410 11.72 -5.38 -9.05
C ALA A 410 11.58 -3.97 -9.62
N ARG A 411 11.54 -3.82 -10.95
CA ARG A 411 11.35 -2.50 -11.58
C ARG A 411 10.01 -1.84 -11.20
N ALA A 412 8.93 -2.62 -11.11
CA ALA A 412 7.62 -2.11 -10.75
C ALA A 412 7.50 -1.68 -9.28
N LEU A 413 8.31 -2.28 -8.39
CA LEU A 413 8.35 -1.93 -6.97
C LEU A 413 9.38 -0.84 -6.66
N ASP A 414 10.55 -0.83 -7.35
CA ASP A 414 11.61 0.17 -7.18
C ASP A 414 11.21 1.54 -7.76
N GLY A 415 10.32 1.59 -8.74
CA GLY A 415 9.78 2.84 -9.30
C GLY A 415 9.00 3.70 -8.29
N GLY A 416 8.59 3.13 -7.15
CA GLY A 416 7.97 3.85 -6.04
C GLY A 416 8.94 4.45 -5.02
N ASP A 417 10.21 4.03 -5.02
CA ASP A 417 11.27 4.48 -4.10
C ASP A 417 12.32 5.37 -4.82
N GLY A 418 11.89 6.43 -5.49
CA GLY A 418 12.83 7.38 -6.10
C GLY A 418 13.77 8.00 -5.04
N PRO A 419 15.07 8.28 -5.37
CA PRO A 419 16.02 8.90 -4.47
C PRO A 419 15.71 10.39 -4.32
N ALA A 420 14.61 10.72 -3.65
CA ALA A 420 14.28 12.08 -3.27
C ALA A 420 14.41 12.21 -1.76
N GLY A 421 15.57 12.71 -1.32
CA GLY A 421 15.72 13.35 -0.02
C GLY A 421 14.81 14.58 0.10
N HIS A 422 13.54 14.35 0.34
CA HIS A 422 12.63 15.32 0.91
C HIS A 422 11.71 14.59 1.89
N GLU A 423 12.24 14.38 3.09
CA GLU A 423 11.48 14.10 4.30
C GLU A 423 10.63 15.32 4.68
N LEU A 424 9.52 15.54 3.98
CA LEU A 424 8.44 16.43 4.44
C LEU A 424 7.11 16.00 3.79
N SER A 425 6.64 14.81 4.11
CA SER A 425 5.22 14.42 4.16
C SER A 425 5.14 12.91 4.35
N GLY A 426 4.67 12.48 5.50
CA GLY A 426 4.47 11.07 5.85
C GLY A 426 3.27 10.44 5.13
N SER A 427 3.34 10.31 3.83
CA SER A 427 2.48 9.42 3.05
C SER A 427 3.31 8.82 1.93
N ALA A 428 3.81 7.59 2.14
CA ALA A 428 4.27 6.76 1.06
C ALA A 428 3.11 6.68 0.03
N HIS A 429 3.32 7.20 -1.17
CA HIS A 429 2.33 7.17 -2.24
C HIS A 429 2.17 5.71 -2.67
N SER A 430 1.17 5.04 -2.10
CA SER A 430 0.82 3.68 -2.49
C SER A 430 0.16 3.76 -3.87
N HIS A 431 0.91 3.35 -4.91
CA HIS A 431 0.34 3.16 -6.23
C HIS A 431 -0.76 2.09 -6.19
N VAL A 432 -1.86 2.27 -6.92
CA VAL A 432 -3.02 1.36 -6.93
C VAL A 432 -2.67 -0.11 -7.19
N TYR A 433 -1.57 -0.38 -7.92
CA TYR A 433 -1.09 -1.74 -8.21
C TYR A 433 0.00 -2.27 -7.26
N SER A 434 0.44 -1.49 -6.27
CA SER A 434 1.55 -1.87 -5.39
C SER A 434 1.27 -3.17 -4.60
N HIS A 435 0.03 -3.35 -4.14
CA HIS A 435 -0.40 -4.58 -3.49
C HIS A 435 -0.33 -5.77 -4.45
N ARG A 436 -0.81 -5.61 -5.67
CA ARG A 436 -0.78 -6.62 -6.72
C ARG A 436 0.65 -7.06 -7.04
N HIS A 437 1.56 -6.12 -7.27
CA HIS A 437 2.97 -6.42 -7.56
C HIS A 437 3.65 -7.13 -6.39
N ARG A 438 3.40 -6.69 -5.15
CA ARG A 438 3.94 -7.32 -3.93
C ARG A 438 3.42 -8.74 -3.74
N LEU A 439 2.16 -9.01 -4.02
CA LEU A 439 1.58 -10.36 -3.95
C LEU A 439 2.20 -11.28 -4.99
N LEU A 440 2.39 -10.83 -6.23
CA LEU A 440 3.09 -11.59 -7.26
C LEU A 440 4.55 -11.87 -6.88
N GLN A 441 5.24 -10.91 -6.25
CA GLN A 441 6.58 -11.12 -5.70
C GLN A 441 6.57 -12.17 -4.57
N GLY A 442 5.60 -12.10 -3.66
CA GLY A 442 5.40 -13.10 -2.62
C GLY A 442 5.14 -14.49 -3.19
N TRP A 443 4.36 -14.57 -4.28
CA TRP A 443 4.10 -15.81 -4.99
C TRP A 443 5.37 -16.42 -5.57
N LEU A 444 6.17 -15.61 -6.25
CA LEU A 444 7.49 -16.01 -6.77
C LEU A 444 8.41 -16.53 -5.66
N ARG A 445 8.52 -15.79 -4.55
CA ARG A 445 9.32 -16.21 -3.39
C ARG A 445 8.84 -17.51 -2.77
N MET A 446 7.52 -17.71 -2.71
CA MET A 446 6.93 -18.95 -2.19
C MET A 446 7.30 -20.15 -3.07
N GLN A 447 7.27 -20.03 -4.40
CA GLN A 447 7.69 -21.09 -5.34
C GLN A 447 9.19 -21.40 -5.20
N ASP A 448 10.02 -20.38 -5.03
CA ASP A 448 11.45 -20.54 -4.74
C ASP A 448 11.73 -21.16 -3.35
N GLY A 449 10.71 -21.33 -2.51
CA GLY A 449 10.84 -21.90 -1.17
C GLY A 449 11.16 -20.86 -0.07
N GLN A 450 11.23 -19.58 -0.39
CA GLN A 450 11.48 -18.46 0.54
C GLN A 450 10.21 -18.10 1.31
N LEU A 451 9.70 -19.04 2.12
CA LEU A 451 8.38 -18.94 2.74
C LEU A 451 8.24 -17.77 3.72
N ARG A 452 9.31 -17.42 4.45
CA ARG A 452 9.29 -16.28 5.38
C ARG A 452 9.18 -14.95 4.66
N ALA A 453 9.96 -14.76 3.61
CA ALA A 453 9.92 -13.56 2.79
C ALA A 453 8.56 -13.40 2.09
N ALA A 454 8.02 -14.48 1.53
CA ALA A 454 6.67 -14.51 0.95
C ALA A 454 5.58 -14.15 1.97
N GLY A 455 5.68 -14.66 3.19
CA GLY A 455 4.75 -14.33 4.29
C GLY A 455 4.86 -12.87 4.76
N THR A 456 6.05 -12.27 4.63
CA THR A 456 6.23 -10.82 4.90
C THR A 456 5.52 -9.97 3.84
N ASP A 457 5.61 -10.36 2.55
CA ASP A 457 4.90 -9.66 1.47
C ASP A 457 3.37 -9.74 1.66
N ALA A 458 2.83 -10.94 1.93
CA ALA A 458 1.40 -11.13 2.17
C ALA A 458 0.90 -10.32 3.39
N ARG A 459 1.67 -10.32 4.48
CA ARG A 459 1.34 -9.58 5.69
C ARG A 459 1.35 -8.08 5.46
N ALA A 460 2.34 -7.56 4.71
CA ALA A 460 2.41 -6.14 4.38
C ALA A 460 1.18 -5.66 3.61
N VAL A 461 0.62 -6.50 2.73
CA VAL A 461 -0.62 -6.19 2.01
C VAL A 461 -1.83 -6.24 2.93
N LEU A 462 -1.96 -7.29 3.77
CA LEU A 462 -3.10 -7.45 4.68
C LEU A 462 -3.13 -6.42 5.82
N SER A 463 -1.98 -5.84 6.18
CA SER A 463 -1.87 -4.83 7.24
C SER A 463 -1.89 -3.38 6.74
N ALA A 464 -2.22 -3.16 5.47
CA ALA A 464 -2.31 -1.81 4.91
C ALA A 464 -3.32 -0.95 5.70
N PRO A 465 -2.94 0.29 6.10
CA PRO A 465 -3.70 1.09 7.06
C PRO A 465 -5.05 1.59 6.54
N ASP A 466 -5.26 1.57 5.24
CA ASP A 466 -6.45 2.18 4.62
C ASP A 466 -7.73 1.33 4.73
N GLY A 467 -7.67 0.15 5.34
CA GLY A 467 -8.84 -0.69 5.67
C GLY A 467 -9.70 -1.17 4.48
N ARG A 468 -9.26 -0.91 3.25
CA ARG A 468 -10.01 -1.19 2.00
C ARG A 468 -9.17 -1.94 0.99
N LEU A 469 -8.65 -3.10 1.40
CA LEU A 469 -7.97 -3.98 0.45
C LEU A 469 -8.96 -4.46 -0.62
N PRO A 470 -8.67 -4.28 -1.94
CA PRO A 470 -9.51 -4.82 -3.01
C PRO A 470 -9.68 -6.34 -2.84
N ARG A 471 -10.89 -6.84 -3.12
CA ARG A 471 -11.20 -8.27 -2.91
C ARG A 471 -10.29 -9.21 -3.70
N ARG A 472 -9.92 -8.84 -4.95
CA ARG A 472 -8.95 -9.58 -5.75
C ARG A 472 -7.62 -9.76 -5.00
N ASP A 473 -7.10 -8.67 -4.44
CA ASP A 473 -5.81 -8.70 -3.72
C ASP A 473 -5.95 -9.44 -2.38
N ALA A 474 -7.08 -9.32 -1.69
CA ALA A 474 -7.39 -10.10 -0.49
C ALA A 474 -7.41 -11.62 -0.78
N LEU A 475 -8.07 -12.04 -1.87
CA LEU A 475 -8.07 -13.44 -2.32
C LEU A 475 -6.63 -13.94 -2.55
N TRP A 476 -5.84 -13.17 -3.29
CA TRP A 476 -4.45 -13.52 -3.58
C TRP A 476 -3.59 -13.60 -2.31
N ALA A 477 -3.76 -12.69 -1.37
CA ALA A 477 -3.03 -12.68 -0.09
C ALA A 477 -3.36 -13.89 0.78
N HIS A 478 -4.64 -14.22 0.93
CA HIS A 478 -5.08 -15.37 1.71
C HIS A 478 -4.74 -16.71 1.04
N ALA A 479 -4.84 -16.80 -0.29
CA ALA A 479 -4.39 -17.97 -1.03
C ALA A 479 -2.86 -18.17 -0.93
N LEU A 480 -2.08 -17.09 -0.99
CA LEU A 480 -0.63 -17.14 -0.75
C LEU A 480 -0.31 -17.62 0.67
N ASN A 481 -0.97 -17.11 1.69
CA ASN A 481 -0.79 -17.56 3.06
C ASN A 481 -1.21 -19.05 3.25
N THR A 482 -2.29 -19.48 2.57
CA THR A 482 -2.69 -20.89 2.51
C THR A 482 -1.58 -21.75 1.91
N ALA A 483 -1.00 -21.32 0.80
CA ALA A 483 0.10 -21.99 0.13
C ALA A 483 1.37 -22.07 1.01
N ILE A 484 1.69 -20.99 1.72
CA ILE A 484 2.82 -20.93 2.68
C ILE A 484 2.58 -21.86 3.85
N ALA A 485 1.40 -21.83 4.48
CA ALA A 485 1.06 -22.69 5.61
C ALA A 485 1.10 -24.18 5.23
N ARG A 486 0.58 -24.53 4.03
CA ARG A 486 0.65 -25.90 3.48
C ARG A 486 2.10 -26.35 3.33
N ARG A 487 2.96 -25.52 2.75
CA ARG A 487 4.38 -25.82 2.53
C ARG A 487 5.19 -25.88 3.82
N GLY A 488 4.83 -25.03 4.79
CA GLY A 488 5.43 -24.99 6.12
C GLY A 488 4.97 -26.09 7.07
N GLY A 489 3.88 -26.82 6.72
CA GLY A 489 3.30 -27.84 7.57
C GLY A 489 2.50 -27.31 8.78
N ASP A 490 2.08 -26.05 8.76
CA ASP A 490 1.26 -25.44 9.79
C ASP A 490 -0.23 -25.68 9.51
N GLY A 491 -0.79 -26.73 10.13
CA GLY A 491 -2.18 -27.11 9.94
C GLY A 491 -3.19 -26.09 10.45
N GLY A 492 -2.86 -25.36 11.52
CA GLY A 492 -3.74 -24.33 12.09
C GLY A 492 -3.84 -23.11 11.17
N ALA A 493 -2.71 -22.59 10.73
CA ALA A 493 -2.66 -21.48 9.78
C ALA A 493 -3.27 -21.88 8.42
N LEU A 494 -3.04 -23.11 7.95
CA LEU A 494 -3.65 -23.65 6.73
C LEU A 494 -5.17 -23.57 6.79
N HIS A 495 -5.75 -24.07 7.88
CA HIS A 495 -7.20 -24.05 8.08
C HIS A 495 -7.74 -22.62 8.09
N THR A 496 -7.13 -21.73 8.86
CA THR A 496 -7.58 -20.33 9.01
C THR A 496 -7.52 -19.60 7.67
N HIS A 497 -6.35 -19.57 7.02
CA HIS A 497 -6.18 -18.82 5.77
C HIS A 497 -7.02 -19.38 4.61
N TRP A 498 -7.18 -20.71 4.55
CA TRP A 498 -8.02 -21.33 3.53
C TRP A 498 -9.49 -20.93 3.70
N HIS A 499 -10.04 -20.94 4.94
CA HIS A 499 -11.41 -20.52 5.19
C HIS A 499 -11.63 -19.05 4.80
N THR A 500 -10.73 -18.15 5.23
CA THR A 500 -10.83 -16.74 4.86
C THR A 500 -10.72 -16.54 3.34
N ALA A 501 -9.81 -17.27 2.66
CA ALA A 501 -9.72 -17.22 1.20
C ALA A 501 -11.02 -17.67 0.52
N MET A 502 -11.68 -18.71 1.04
CA MET A 502 -12.95 -19.19 0.51
C MET A 502 -14.12 -18.22 0.75
N GLU A 503 -14.11 -17.50 1.86
CA GLU A 503 -15.09 -16.43 2.11
C GLU A 503 -14.96 -15.31 1.08
N VAL A 504 -13.72 -14.87 0.80
CA VAL A 504 -13.45 -13.85 -0.22
C VAL A 504 -13.77 -14.38 -1.64
N LEU A 505 -13.45 -15.64 -1.92
CA LEU A 505 -13.67 -16.26 -3.25
C LEU A 505 -15.16 -16.31 -3.63
N VAL A 506 -16.07 -16.50 -2.66
CA VAL A 506 -17.52 -16.49 -2.92
C VAL A 506 -18.00 -15.12 -3.42
N GLU A 507 -17.31 -14.05 -3.07
CA GLU A 507 -17.63 -12.69 -3.50
C GLU A 507 -16.92 -12.28 -4.80
N CYS A 508 -16.05 -13.15 -5.35
CA CYS A 508 -15.31 -12.91 -6.58
C CYS A 508 -15.79 -13.79 -7.73
N SER A 509 -15.77 -13.28 -8.94
CA SER A 509 -15.80 -14.12 -10.14
C SER A 509 -14.42 -14.72 -10.37
N VAL A 510 -14.35 -16.00 -10.67
CA VAL A 510 -13.10 -16.65 -11.08
C VAL A 510 -12.78 -16.32 -12.53
N ASP A 511 -11.49 -16.17 -12.82
CA ASP A 511 -10.99 -15.80 -14.14
C ASP A 511 -9.63 -16.46 -14.42
N VAL A 512 -9.13 -16.33 -15.64
CA VAL A 512 -7.84 -16.94 -16.06
C VAL A 512 -6.67 -16.36 -15.27
N PHE A 513 -6.73 -15.11 -14.82
CA PHE A 513 -5.66 -14.51 -14.00
C PHE A 513 -5.70 -14.99 -12.54
N SER A 514 -6.71 -15.73 -12.12
CA SER A 514 -6.85 -16.33 -10.79
C SER A 514 -6.46 -17.83 -10.75
N VAL A 515 -5.89 -18.39 -11.82
CA VAL A 515 -5.43 -19.78 -11.91
C VAL A 515 -4.53 -20.20 -10.75
N LEU A 516 -3.53 -19.38 -10.39
CA LEU A 516 -2.60 -19.69 -9.31
C LEU A 516 -3.27 -19.77 -7.93
N PRO A 517 -4.04 -18.77 -7.46
CA PRO A 517 -4.74 -18.85 -6.19
C PRO A 517 -5.77 -19.98 -6.17
N VAL A 518 -6.56 -20.19 -7.22
CA VAL A 518 -7.56 -21.25 -7.28
C VAL A 518 -6.88 -22.64 -7.23
N GLY A 519 -5.77 -22.82 -7.96
CA GLY A 519 -4.99 -24.07 -7.94
C GLY A 519 -4.44 -24.40 -6.55
N GLU A 520 -3.91 -23.42 -5.82
CA GLU A 520 -3.42 -23.65 -4.45
C GLU A 520 -4.54 -23.94 -3.44
N LEU A 521 -5.68 -23.22 -3.57
CA LEU A 521 -6.86 -23.47 -2.74
C LEU A 521 -7.44 -24.87 -3.00
N TRP A 522 -7.39 -25.33 -4.26
CA TRP A 522 -7.79 -26.69 -4.62
C TRP A 522 -6.89 -27.76 -3.97
N VAL A 523 -5.57 -27.61 -4.08
CA VAL A 523 -4.61 -28.52 -3.44
C VAL A 523 -4.79 -28.53 -1.92
N ALA A 524 -5.03 -27.35 -1.30
CA ALA A 524 -5.30 -27.24 0.13
C ALA A 524 -6.62 -27.89 0.53
N ALA A 525 -7.66 -27.78 -0.28
CA ALA A 525 -8.98 -28.39 -0.04
C ALA A 525 -8.90 -29.92 0.09
N VAL A 526 -8.02 -30.57 -0.69
CA VAL A 526 -7.78 -32.01 -0.58
C VAL A 526 -7.22 -32.38 0.80
N LEU A 527 -6.24 -31.64 1.30
CA LEU A 527 -5.68 -31.85 2.64
C LEU A 527 -6.68 -31.62 3.75
N LEU A 528 -7.55 -30.62 3.56
CA LEU A 528 -8.61 -30.27 4.51
C LEU A 528 -9.89 -31.13 4.37
N ARG A 529 -9.93 -32.03 3.37
CA ARG A 529 -11.11 -32.85 3.01
C ARG A 529 -12.36 -32.01 2.73
N ARG A 530 -12.17 -30.92 1.97
CA ARG A 530 -13.21 -29.93 1.61
C ARG A 530 -13.25 -29.70 0.09
N GLN A 531 -13.06 -30.75 -0.71
CA GLN A 531 -13.03 -30.64 -2.18
C GLN A 531 -14.36 -30.10 -2.75
N ASP A 532 -15.47 -30.42 -2.10
CA ASP A 532 -16.81 -29.93 -2.42
C ASP A 532 -16.89 -28.40 -2.53
N ARG A 533 -16.13 -27.69 -1.72
CA ARG A 533 -16.15 -26.21 -1.68
C ARG A 533 -15.45 -25.56 -2.86
N VAL A 534 -14.50 -26.22 -3.49
CA VAL A 534 -13.67 -25.68 -4.59
C VAL A 534 -14.02 -26.26 -5.96
N GLU A 535 -14.90 -27.25 -6.02
CA GLU A 535 -15.27 -27.92 -7.28
C GLU A 535 -15.82 -26.96 -8.32
N HIS A 536 -16.73 -26.06 -7.90
CA HIS A 536 -17.32 -25.06 -8.79
C HIS A 536 -16.28 -24.05 -9.30
N PRO A 537 -15.52 -23.32 -8.46
CA PRO A 537 -14.49 -22.40 -8.94
C PRO A 537 -13.45 -23.06 -9.85
N VAL A 538 -13.00 -24.26 -9.54
CA VAL A 538 -12.04 -25.00 -10.38
C VAL A 538 -12.65 -25.31 -11.76
N ARG A 539 -13.92 -25.73 -11.80
CA ARG A 539 -14.63 -26.01 -13.06
C ARG A 539 -14.80 -24.76 -13.91
N GLU A 540 -15.12 -23.62 -13.29
CA GLU A 540 -15.25 -22.34 -13.99
C GLU A 540 -13.92 -21.89 -14.64
N VAL A 541 -12.79 -22.01 -13.92
CA VAL A 541 -11.48 -21.70 -14.51
C VAL A 541 -11.16 -22.63 -15.68
N PHE A 542 -11.43 -23.93 -15.56
CA PHE A 542 -11.24 -24.87 -16.67
C PHE A 542 -12.13 -24.50 -17.87
N ALA A 543 -13.38 -24.13 -17.65
CA ALA A 543 -14.28 -23.72 -18.72
C ALA A 543 -13.80 -22.44 -19.43
N ALA A 544 -13.29 -21.45 -18.67
CA ALA A 544 -12.69 -20.25 -19.25
C ALA A 544 -11.44 -20.57 -20.08
N LEU A 545 -10.58 -21.48 -19.59
CA LEU A 545 -9.41 -21.94 -20.34
C LEU A 545 -9.81 -22.73 -21.62
N GLU A 546 -10.82 -23.56 -21.54
CA GLU A 546 -11.35 -24.33 -22.68
C GLU A 546 -11.91 -23.39 -23.76
N SER A 547 -12.64 -22.33 -23.37
CA SER A 547 -13.15 -21.31 -24.29
C SER A 547 -12.04 -20.57 -25.03
N LEU A 548 -10.85 -20.44 -24.41
CA LEU A 548 -9.64 -19.88 -25.05
C LEU A 548 -8.86 -20.93 -25.89
N GLY A 549 -9.30 -22.19 -25.96
CA GLY A 549 -8.58 -23.27 -26.63
C GLY A 549 -7.50 -23.93 -25.80
N ASN A 550 -7.53 -23.82 -24.48
CA ASN A 550 -6.56 -24.35 -23.52
C ASN A 550 -5.11 -23.92 -23.79
N PRO A 551 -4.83 -22.59 -23.88
CA PRO A 551 -3.49 -22.11 -24.18
C PRO A 551 -2.50 -22.64 -23.14
N ALA A 552 -1.40 -23.25 -23.56
CA ALA A 552 -0.44 -23.93 -22.72
C ALA A 552 0.12 -23.02 -21.60
N LEU A 553 0.38 -21.75 -21.92
CA LEU A 553 0.89 -20.77 -20.97
C LEU A 553 -0.03 -20.64 -19.74
N TRP A 554 -1.33 -20.63 -19.93
CA TRP A 554 -2.30 -20.38 -18.88
C TRP A 554 -2.87 -21.65 -18.25
N SER A 555 -2.99 -22.74 -19.00
CA SER A 555 -3.58 -24.01 -18.53
C SER A 555 -2.61 -24.88 -17.73
N VAL A 556 -1.32 -24.88 -18.05
CA VAL A 556 -0.29 -25.73 -17.44
C VAL A 556 -0.21 -25.63 -15.91
N PRO A 557 -0.24 -24.44 -15.29
CA PRO A 557 -0.21 -24.35 -13.82
C PRO A 557 -1.44 -24.98 -13.15
N LEU A 558 -2.63 -24.88 -13.74
CA LEU A 558 -3.83 -25.50 -13.19
C LEU A 558 -3.80 -27.03 -13.35
N GLN A 559 -3.31 -27.52 -14.49
CA GLN A 559 -3.09 -28.96 -14.70
C GLN A 559 -2.09 -29.52 -13.68
N TRP A 560 -1.04 -28.76 -13.38
CA TRP A 560 -0.07 -29.14 -12.34
C TRP A 560 -0.70 -29.17 -10.95
N ALA A 561 -1.56 -28.21 -10.60
CA ALA A 561 -2.34 -28.24 -9.37
C ALA A 561 -3.24 -29.48 -9.29
N GLY A 562 -3.86 -29.87 -10.39
CA GLY A 562 -4.65 -31.12 -10.50
C GLY A 562 -3.83 -32.39 -10.26
N VAL A 563 -2.61 -32.45 -10.79
CA VAL A 563 -1.67 -33.56 -10.49
C VAL A 563 -1.38 -33.63 -8.98
N HIS A 564 -1.09 -32.47 -8.35
CA HIS A 564 -0.85 -32.41 -6.90
C HIS A 564 -2.08 -32.82 -6.09
N ALA A 565 -3.25 -32.34 -6.47
CA ALA A 565 -4.52 -32.68 -5.81
C ALA A 565 -4.80 -34.17 -5.87
N GLY A 566 -4.62 -34.80 -7.04
CA GLY A 566 -4.80 -36.23 -7.22
C GLY A 566 -3.78 -37.09 -6.44
N ILE A 567 -2.51 -36.67 -6.40
CA ILE A 567 -1.48 -37.31 -5.59
C ILE A 567 -1.85 -37.27 -4.10
N LEU A 568 -2.27 -36.10 -3.59
CA LEU A 568 -2.65 -35.94 -2.19
C LEU A 568 -3.93 -36.68 -1.82
N ALA A 569 -4.87 -36.81 -2.75
CA ALA A 569 -6.08 -37.60 -2.59
C ALA A 569 -5.81 -39.10 -2.61
N ASN A 570 -4.61 -39.55 -3.00
CA ASN A 570 -4.22 -40.89 -3.25
C ASN A 570 -5.15 -41.65 -4.26
N THR A 571 -5.55 -40.93 -5.30
CA THR A 571 -6.43 -41.40 -6.38
C THR A 571 -5.69 -41.31 -7.72
N PRO A 572 -4.98 -42.36 -8.15
CA PRO A 572 -4.22 -42.38 -9.41
C PRO A 572 -5.07 -42.06 -10.64
N GLU A 573 -6.33 -42.48 -10.64
CA GLU A 573 -7.29 -42.19 -11.73
C GLU A 573 -7.55 -40.69 -11.88
N ALA A 574 -7.56 -39.94 -10.78
CA ALA A 574 -7.76 -38.49 -10.79
C ALA A 574 -6.52 -37.72 -11.31
N VAL A 575 -5.33 -38.34 -11.28
CA VAL A 575 -4.10 -37.72 -11.81
C VAL A 575 -4.02 -37.83 -13.34
N ALA A 576 -4.57 -38.90 -13.90
CA ALA A 576 -4.40 -39.27 -15.31
C ALA A 576 -4.79 -38.15 -16.30
N PRO A 577 -5.95 -37.52 -16.22
CA PRO A 577 -6.35 -36.49 -17.18
C PRO A 577 -5.39 -35.28 -17.16
N TYR A 578 -4.94 -34.83 -15.98
CA TYR A 578 -4.02 -33.71 -15.84
C TYR A 578 -2.61 -34.06 -16.32
N GLY A 579 -2.13 -35.26 -16.04
CA GLY A 579 -0.86 -35.77 -16.56
C GLY A 579 -0.85 -35.94 -18.09
N GLN A 580 -1.97 -36.33 -18.68
CA GLN A 580 -2.15 -36.42 -20.14
C GLN A 580 -2.13 -34.99 -20.76
N ALA A 581 -2.85 -34.03 -20.16
CA ALA A 581 -2.87 -32.64 -20.61
C ALA A 581 -1.47 -31.99 -20.56
N LEU A 582 -0.71 -32.20 -19.47
CA LEU A 582 0.70 -31.78 -19.37
C LEU A 582 1.58 -32.43 -20.43
N THR A 583 1.35 -33.70 -20.74
CA THR A 583 2.11 -34.43 -21.77
C THR A 583 1.78 -33.90 -23.17
N ALA A 584 0.53 -33.56 -23.45
CA ALA A 584 0.14 -32.96 -24.71
C ALA A 584 0.77 -31.53 -24.86
N ALA A 585 0.73 -30.70 -23.83
CA ALA A 585 1.34 -29.39 -23.82
C ALA A 585 2.89 -29.44 -23.88
N ALA A 586 3.52 -30.58 -23.59
CA ALA A 586 4.97 -30.73 -23.62
C ALA A 586 5.58 -30.70 -25.05
N ALA A 587 4.75 -30.75 -26.09
CA ALA A 587 5.19 -30.56 -27.48
C ALA A 587 5.75 -29.16 -27.67
N ASP A 588 5.01 -28.14 -27.20
CA ASP A 588 5.27 -26.73 -27.45
C ASP A 588 5.82 -25.98 -26.22
N SER A 589 5.69 -26.58 -25.01
CA SER A 589 6.13 -25.96 -23.75
C SER A 589 7.21 -26.80 -23.04
N THR A 590 8.41 -26.21 -22.92
CA THR A 590 9.50 -26.84 -22.14
C THR A 590 9.16 -26.93 -20.65
N TYR A 591 8.38 -25.97 -20.13
CA TYR A 591 7.88 -25.96 -18.77
C TYR A 591 6.89 -27.13 -18.54
N ALA A 592 5.89 -27.30 -19.43
CA ALA A 592 4.97 -28.43 -19.37
C ALA A 592 5.70 -29.77 -19.43
N ARG A 593 6.73 -29.90 -20.28
CA ARG A 593 7.58 -31.10 -20.38
C ARG A 593 8.29 -31.42 -19.06
N ALA A 594 8.82 -30.36 -18.39
CA ALA A 594 9.44 -30.53 -17.08
C ALA A 594 8.45 -31.02 -16.02
N LEU A 595 7.24 -30.42 -15.96
CA LEU A 595 6.20 -30.83 -15.03
C LEU A 595 5.65 -32.24 -15.30
N ALA A 596 5.43 -32.58 -16.57
CA ALA A 596 5.02 -33.93 -16.95
C ALA A 596 6.06 -34.98 -16.54
N THR A 597 7.35 -34.68 -16.70
CA THR A 597 8.45 -35.57 -16.28
C THR A 597 8.50 -35.67 -14.76
N ALA A 598 8.42 -34.53 -14.04
CA ALA A 598 8.41 -34.54 -12.59
C ALA A 598 7.19 -35.32 -12.02
N GLY A 599 6.01 -35.15 -12.60
CA GLY A 599 4.81 -35.89 -12.20
C GLY A 599 4.96 -37.43 -12.38
N ARG A 600 5.51 -37.87 -13.52
CA ARG A 600 5.81 -39.27 -13.75
C ARG A 600 6.84 -39.82 -12.75
N THR A 601 7.91 -39.08 -12.49
CA THR A 601 8.92 -39.44 -11.49
C THR A 601 8.29 -39.53 -10.10
N TRP A 602 7.42 -38.57 -9.74
CA TRP A 602 6.69 -38.59 -8.47
C TRP A 602 5.83 -39.83 -8.29
N LEU A 603 5.05 -40.21 -9.31
CA LEU A 603 4.23 -41.41 -9.27
C LEU A 603 5.08 -42.70 -9.13
N ARG A 604 6.26 -42.77 -9.78
CA ARG A 604 7.21 -43.88 -9.59
C ARG A 604 7.74 -43.95 -8.16
N VAL A 605 8.09 -42.81 -7.57
CA VAL A 605 8.53 -42.69 -6.17
C VAL A 605 7.46 -43.20 -5.22
N LEU A 606 6.20 -42.79 -5.40
CA LEU A 606 5.07 -43.28 -4.59
C LEU A 606 4.83 -44.81 -4.77
N ALA A 607 5.11 -45.33 -5.96
CA ALA A 607 5.09 -46.79 -6.23
C ALA A 607 6.34 -47.50 -5.73
N GLN A 608 7.18 -46.87 -4.89
CA GLN A 608 8.43 -47.40 -4.35
C GLN A 608 9.48 -47.77 -5.42
N ARG A 609 9.40 -47.21 -6.62
CA ARG A 609 10.36 -47.36 -7.71
C ARG A 609 11.20 -46.10 -7.80
N VAL A 610 12.19 -46.00 -6.93
CA VAL A 610 13.06 -44.84 -6.83
C VAL A 610 14.32 -45.04 -7.66
N ASP A 611 14.43 -44.29 -8.75
CA ASP A 611 15.66 -44.12 -9.52
C ASP A 611 16.33 -42.81 -9.15
N THR A 612 17.59 -42.85 -8.68
CA THR A 612 18.32 -41.67 -8.20
C THR A 612 18.59 -40.65 -9.29
N ASP A 613 18.87 -41.14 -10.51
CA ASP A 613 19.22 -40.27 -11.63
C ASP A 613 17.98 -39.57 -12.16
N ASP A 614 16.87 -40.30 -12.31
CA ASP A 614 15.56 -39.73 -12.69
C ASP A 614 15.08 -38.66 -11.69
N VAL A 615 15.16 -38.94 -10.38
CA VAL A 615 14.76 -37.99 -9.33
C VAL A 615 15.66 -36.78 -9.33
N THR A 616 16.98 -36.97 -9.44
CA THR A 616 17.94 -35.84 -9.46
C THR A 616 17.75 -34.95 -10.68
N ALA A 617 17.57 -35.55 -11.87
CA ALA A 617 17.30 -34.81 -13.10
C ALA A 617 15.99 -34.01 -13.04
N ALA A 618 14.91 -34.62 -12.53
CA ALA A 618 13.62 -33.99 -12.36
C ALA A 618 13.70 -32.83 -11.35
N ALA A 619 14.32 -33.03 -10.18
CA ALA A 619 14.48 -32.03 -9.14
C ALA A 619 15.29 -30.83 -9.65
N ARG A 620 16.43 -31.03 -10.30
CA ARG A 620 17.25 -29.98 -10.90
C ARG A 620 16.50 -29.23 -12.00
N THR A 621 15.66 -29.91 -12.76
CA THR A 621 14.85 -29.30 -13.79
C THR A 621 13.76 -28.38 -13.18
N LEU A 622 13.07 -28.86 -12.13
CA LEU A 622 12.11 -28.05 -11.39
C LEU A 622 12.75 -26.77 -10.83
N CYS A 623 13.95 -26.87 -10.26
CA CYS A 623 14.68 -25.68 -9.75
C CYS A 623 14.96 -24.64 -10.85
N ARG A 624 15.29 -25.09 -12.08
CA ARG A 624 15.50 -24.16 -13.21
C ARG A 624 14.25 -23.36 -13.56
N PHE A 625 13.08 -23.91 -13.30
CA PHE A 625 11.79 -23.23 -13.49
C PHE A 625 11.26 -22.54 -12.21
N GLY A 626 12.10 -22.37 -11.17
CA GLY A 626 11.73 -21.69 -9.92
C GLY A 626 10.87 -22.49 -8.97
N LEU A 627 10.70 -23.80 -9.21
CA LEU A 627 9.92 -24.69 -8.35
C LEU A 627 10.83 -25.44 -7.35
N THR A 628 11.63 -24.67 -6.61
CA THR A 628 12.66 -25.21 -5.72
C THR A 628 12.06 -25.96 -4.53
N TRP A 629 10.89 -25.49 -4.05
CA TRP A 629 10.18 -26.21 -2.98
C TRP A 629 9.69 -27.59 -3.45
N GLU A 630 9.08 -27.67 -4.63
CA GLU A 630 8.61 -28.92 -5.23
C GLU A 630 9.77 -29.89 -5.49
N ALA A 631 10.90 -29.40 -5.98
CA ALA A 631 12.12 -30.15 -6.17
C ALA A 631 12.62 -30.78 -4.86
N THR A 632 12.68 -29.97 -3.80
CA THR A 632 13.09 -30.46 -2.46
C THR A 632 12.13 -31.49 -1.91
N ARG A 633 10.82 -31.30 -2.13
CA ARG A 633 9.79 -32.25 -1.69
C ARG A 633 9.88 -33.57 -2.45
N LEU A 634 10.11 -33.57 -3.78
CA LEU A 634 10.31 -34.74 -4.59
C LEU A 634 11.50 -35.58 -4.07
N ALA A 635 12.65 -34.95 -3.84
CA ALA A 635 13.84 -35.59 -3.28
C ALA A 635 13.57 -36.16 -1.88
N SER A 636 12.86 -35.44 -1.02
CA SER A 636 12.50 -35.90 0.33
C SER A 636 11.55 -37.09 0.30
N GLN A 637 10.57 -37.09 -0.60
CA GLN A 637 9.66 -38.24 -0.79
C GLN A 637 10.40 -39.47 -1.34
N ALA A 638 11.31 -39.26 -2.28
CA ALA A 638 12.15 -40.36 -2.80
C ALA A 638 12.99 -41.01 -1.69
N ALA A 639 13.52 -40.19 -0.77
CA ALA A 639 14.24 -40.71 0.39
C ALA A 639 13.36 -41.54 1.33
N LEU A 640 12.10 -41.14 1.54
CA LEU A 640 11.14 -41.81 2.43
C LEU A 640 10.63 -43.14 1.83
N HIS A 641 10.46 -43.17 0.51
CA HIS A 641 9.89 -44.36 -0.19
C HIS A 641 10.93 -45.33 -0.70
N SER A 642 12.23 -44.99 -0.59
CA SER A 642 13.30 -45.92 -1.00
C SER A 642 13.56 -47.01 0.05
N PRO A 643 13.52 -48.29 -0.30
CA PRO A 643 13.93 -49.36 0.60
C PRO A 643 15.45 -49.45 0.77
N ASP A 644 16.24 -48.89 -0.16
CA ASP A 644 17.71 -48.90 -0.10
C ASP A 644 18.23 -47.68 0.70
N ALA A 645 18.97 -47.98 1.78
CA ALA A 645 19.55 -46.96 2.65
C ALA A 645 20.54 -46.02 1.93
N ARG A 646 21.25 -46.47 0.90
CA ARG A 646 22.19 -45.66 0.11
C ARG A 646 21.41 -44.68 -0.77
N VAL A 647 20.37 -45.16 -1.43
CA VAL A 647 19.46 -44.31 -2.24
C VAL A 647 18.78 -43.30 -1.35
N SER A 648 18.22 -43.72 -0.20
CA SER A 648 17.61 -42.84 0.77
C SER A 648 18.59 -41.74 1.25
N GLY A 649 19.83 -42.15 1.58
CA GLY A 649 20.89 -41.20 1.97
C GLY A 649 21.24 -40.18 0.88
N ALA A 650 21.37 -40.61 -0.37
CA ALA A 650 21.64 -39.75 -1.51
C ALA A 650 20.49 -38.71 -1.74
N MET A 651 19.23 -39.14 -1.65
CA MET A 651 18.05 -38.32 -1.82
C MET A 651 17.90 -37.29 -0.66
N LEU A 652 18.22 -37.70 0.57
CA LEU A 652 18.27 -36.75 1.72
C LEU A 652 19.37 -35.71 1.55
N GLN A 653 20.52 -36.10 0.99
CA GLN A 653 21.58 -35.13 0.70
C GLN A 653 21.13 -34.12 -0.37
N LEU A 654 20.57 -34.63 -1.48
CA LEU A 654 19.99 -33.74 -2.50
C LEU A 654 18.97 -32.77 -1.93
N ALA A 655 18.04 -33.24 -1.08
CA ALA A 655 17.05 -32.38 -0.45
C ALA A 655 17.69 -31.33 0.47
N ARG A 656 18.78 -31.65 1.15
CA ARG A 656 19.54 -30.70 1.98
C ARG A 656 20.25 -29.64 1.12
N ASP A 657 20.92 -30.08 0.06
CA ASP A 657 21.64 -29.17 -0.84
C ASP A 657 20.68 -28.14 -1.46
N LEU A 658 19.50 -28.59 -1.92
CA LEU A 658 18.46 -27.70 -2.43
C LEU A 658 17.95 -26.71 -1.36
N LYS A 659 17.78 -27.14 -0.10
CA LYS A 659 17.40 -26.25 1.01
C LYS A 659 18.50 -25.25 1.37
N HIS A 660 19.77 -25.64 1.28
CA HIS A 660 20.89 -24.72 1.53
C HIS A 660 20.95 -23.62 0.50
N THR A 661 20.64 -23.89 -0.76
CA THR A 661 20.56 -22.89 -1.81
C THR A 661 19.45 -21.85 -1.48
N ILE A 662 18.27 -22.29 -1.05
CA ILE A 662 17.17 -21.42 -0.61
C ILE A 662 17.60 -20.52 0.56
N ALA A 663 18.24 -21.09 1.58
CA ALA A 663 18.67 -20.36 2.78
C ALA A 663 19.75 -19.30 2.48
N ALA A 664 20.67 -19.61 1.57
CA ALA A 664 21.69 -18.66 1.11
C ALA A 664 21.07 -17.48 0.37
N ASP A 665 20.09 -17.72 -0.49
CA ASP A 665 19.35 -16.68 -1.21
C ASP A 665 18.51 -15.79 -0.25
N GLU A 666 17.85 -16.37 0.76
CA GLU A 666 17.13 -15.60 1.78
C GLU A 666 18.06 -14.71 2.61
N SER A 667 19.27 -15.18 2.94
CA SER A 667 20.26 -14.41 3.69
C SER A 667 20.82 -13.26 2.87
N ALA A 668 21.14 -13.49 1.60
CA ALA A 668 21.64 -12.48 0.67
C ALA A 668 20.59 -11.36 0.42
N LEU A 669 19.30 -11.67 0.44
CA LEU A 669 18.22 -10.69 0.33
C LEU A 669 18.03 -9.86 1.60
N SER A 670 18.32 -10.44 2.79
CA SER A 670 18.24 -9.73 4.08
C SER A 670 19.45 -8.81 4.31
N GLU A 671 20.57 -9.04 3.64
CA GLU A 671 21.82 -8.28 3.78
C GLU A 671 21.95 -7.11 2.79
N ARG A 672 20.99 -6.85 1.92
CA ARG A 672 21.00 -5.63 1.10
C ARG A 672 20.78 -4.41 2.00
N PRO A 673 21.80 -3.57 2.22
CA PRO A 673 21.67 -2.41 3.09
C PRO A 673 20.73 -1.40 2.44
N SER A 674 19.68 -1.07 3.15
CA SER A 674 18.98 0.19 2.95
C SER A 674 20.00 1.31 3.19
N ALA A 675 20.43 1.98 2.14
CA ALA A 675 21.45 3.00 2.19
C ALA A 675 20.92 4.23 2.91
N SER A 676 21.23 4.33 4.21
CA SER A 676 21.28 5.60 4.93
C SER A 676 22.42 5.53 5.95
N PRO A 677 23.43 6.40 5.85
CA PRO A 677 24.52 6.40 6.80
C PRO A 677 24.08 7.10 8.09
N ARG A 678 23.74 6.34 9.12
CA ARG A 678 23.74 6.84 10.49
C ARG A 678 25.07 6.51 11.15
N ARG A 679 25.74 7.57 11.51
CA ARG A 679 26.99 7.68 12.26
C ARG A 679 26.87 6.99 13.61
N GLY A 680 27.70 5.99 13.84
CA GLY A 680 28.32 5.67 15.12
C GLY A 680 27.39 5.27 16.26
N GLU A 681 26.97 4.00 16.28
CA GLU A 681 26.62 3.34 17.52
C GLU A 681 27.22 1.93 17.50
N VAL A 682 27.99 1.61 18.52
CA VAL A 682 28.69 0.34 18.69
C VAL A 682 27.63 -0.75 18.88
N VAL A 683 27.43 -1.58 17.86
CA VAL A 683 26.52 -2.74 17.93
C VAL A 683 27.12 -3.78 18.85
N ARG A 684 26.54 -3.94 20.04
CA ARG A 684 26.67 -5.16 20.84
C ARG A 684 25.94 -6.29 20.09
N PRO A 685 26.50 -7.50 19.99
CA PRO A 685 25.82 -8.63 19.39
C PRO A 685 24.53 -8.93 20.17
N ALA A 686 23.40 -9.00 19.46
CA ALA A 686 22.11 -9.33 20.03
C ALA A 686 22.15 -10.72 20.68
N ALA A 687 21.73 -10.83 21.92
CA ALA A 687 21.62 -12.09 22.65
C ALA A 687 20.66 -13.04 21.89
N PRO A 688 20.96 -14.36 21.80
CA PRO A 688 20.15 -15.33 21.10
C PRO A 688 18.78 -15.46 21.78
N THR A 689 17.71 -15.00 21.10
CA THR A 689 16.34 -15.11 21.62
C THR A 689 15.79 -16.51 21.39
N LEU A 690 15.28 -17.14 22.46
CA LEU A 690 14.55 -18.42 22.39
C LEU A 690 13.13 -18.17 21.90
N SER A 691 12.56 -19.10 21.09
CA SER A 691 11.12 -19.09 20.81
C SER A 691 10.31 -19.38 22.07
N ASP A 692 9.02 -18.98 22.10
CA ASP A 692 8.16 -19.20 23.27
C ASP A 692 8.13 -20.67 23.70
N ARG A 693 8.06 -21.58 22.75
CA ARG A 693 8.07 -23.03 23.02
C ARG A 693 9.42 -23.55 23.49
N GLU A 694 10.52 -23.00 22.98
CA GLU A 694 11.87 -23.30 23.47
C GLU A 694 12.08 -22.73 24.88
N ARG A 695 11.46 -21.61 25.23
CA ARG A 695 11.49 -21.02 26.55
C ARG A 695 10.75 -21.88 27.56
N GLU A 696 9.53 -22.34 27.27
CA GLU A 696 8.77 -23.26 28.11
C GLU A 696 9.55 -24.56 28.41
N VAL A 697 10.16 -25.14 27.38
CA VAL A 697 11.01 -26.33 27.53
C VAL A 697 12.25 -26.01 28.37
N ALA A 698 12.88 -24.85 28.19
CA ALA A 698 14.07 -24.43 28.93
C ALA A 698 13.77 -24.19 30.42
N GLU A 699 12.65 -23.58 30.76
CA GLU A 699 12.21 -23.34 32.14
C GLU A 699 11.99 -24.66 32.87
N LEU A 700 11.30 -25.61 32.27
CA LEU A 700 11.09 -26.94 32.89
C LEU A 700 12.38 -27.77 32.98
N LEU A 701 13.31 -27.57 32.06
CA LEU A 701 14.64 -28.17 32.10
C LEU A 701 15.49 -27.63 33.26
N LEU A 702 15.42 -26.33 33.51
CA LEU A 702 16.10 -25.69 34.64
C LEU A 702 15.54 -26.14 36.02
N LEU A 703 14.25 -26.50 36.04
CA LEU A 703 13.60 -27.13 37.21
C LEU A 703 14.00 -28.61 37.39
N GLY A 704 14.87 -29.16 36.54
CA GLY A 704 15.36 -30.53 36.64
C GLY A 704 14.35 -31.61 36.21
N ARG A 705 13.27 -31.26 35.52
CA ARG A 705 12.26 -32.22 35.08
C ARG A 705 12.81 -33.19 34.02
N PRO A 706 12.49 -34.48 34.10
CA PRO A 706 12.84 -35.44 33.07
C PRO A 706 12.04 -35.18 31.78
N TYR A 707 12.60 -35.50 30.60
CA TYR A 707 11.98 -35.25 29.28
C TYR A 707 10.56 -35.82 29.13
N ARG A 708 10.28 -36.94 29.82
CA ARG A 708 8.95 -37.56 29.83
C ARG A 708 7.93 -36.67 30.53
N ASP A 709 8.30 -36.07 31.66
CA ASP A 709 7.43 -35.18 32.44
C ASP A 709 7.23 -33.86 31.76
N ILE A 710 8.28 -33.28 31.13
CA ILE A 710 8.19 -32.10 30.28
C ILE A 710 7.24 -32.36 29.12
N GLY A 711 7.36 -33.52 28.47
CA GLY A 711 6.49 -33.92 27.37
C GLY A 711 5.03 -34.02 27.81
N SER A 712 4.76 -34.62 28.97
CA SER A 712 3.41 -34.74 29.51
C SER A 712 2.81 -33.38 29.88
N GLN A 713 3.60 -32.48 30.47
CA GLN A 713 3.15 -31.13 30.87
C GLN A 713 2.89 -30.20 29.66
N LEU A 714 3.69 -30.35 28.63
CA LEU A 714 3.59 -29.53 27.40
C LEU A 714 2.77 -30.21 26.28
N LEU A 715 2.15 -31.37 26.54
CA LEU A 715 1.35 -32.16 25.60
C LEU A 715 2.12 -32.53 24.30
N ILE A 716 3.40 -32.85 24.42
CA ILE A 716 4.29 -33.30 23.34
C ILE A 716 5.02 -34.59 23.71
N SER A 717 5.57 -35.30 22.70
CA SER A 717 6.33 -36.51 22.99
C SER A 717 7.69 -36.23 23.64
N ALA A 718 8.20 -37.13 24.48
CA ALA A 718 9.55 -37.02 25.04
C ALA A 718 10.63 -36.84 23.97
N LYS A 719 10.44 -37.45 22.79
CA LYS A 719 11.31 -37.27 21.63
C LYS A 719 11.26 -35.86 21.02
N THR A 720 10.07 -35.23 21.05
CA THR A 720 9.91 -33.84 20.65
C THR A 720 10.63 -32.89 21.59
N VAL A 721 10.58 -33.17 22.91
CA VAL A 721 11.36 -32.42 23.92
C VAL A 721 12.86 -32.55 23.67
N GLU A 722 13.35 -33.73 23.36
CA GLU A 722 14.76 -33.97 23.00
C GLU A 722 15.18 -33.13 21.79
N HIS A 723 14.32 -33.04 20.75
CA HIS A 723 14.56 -32.19 19.60
C HIS A 723 14.62 -30.69 19.95
N HIS A 724 13.74 -30.22 20.81
CA HIS A 724 13.79 -28.84 21.31
C HIS A 724 15.09 -28.56 22.07
N VAL A 725 15.50 -29.46 22.97
CA VAL A 725 16.76 -29.35 23.72
C VAL A 725 17.97 -29.33 22.80
N ALA A 726 18.00 -30.20 21.77
CA ALA A 726 19.07 -30.19 20.78
C ALA A 726 19.13 -28.88 19.97
N ARG A 727 17.97 -28.28 19.68
CA ARG A 727 17.87 -26.99 18.99
C ARG A 727 18.33 -25.84 19.91
N ILE A 728 17.91 -25.81 21.15
CA ILE A 728 18.35 -24.85 22.17
C ILE A 728 19.88 -24.89 22.32
N ARG A 729 20.47 -26.09 22.48
CA ARG A 729 21.91 -26.28 22.61
C ARG A 729 22.67 -25.69 21.40
N ARG A 730 22.17 -25.96 20.19
CA ARG A 730 22.80 -25.47 18.94
C ARG A 730 22.67 -23.96 18.81
N ARG A 731 21.52 -23.38 19.19
CA ARG A 731 21.27 -21.93 19.14
C ARG A 731 22.14 -21.16 20.14
N LEU A 732 22.38 -21.74 21.31
CA LEU A 732 23.25 -21.15 22.32
C LEU A 732 24.74 -21.39 22.05
N GLY A 733 25.09 -22.27 21.11
CA GLY A 733 26.49 -22.64 20.83
C GLY A 733 27.14 -23.47 21.94
N ALA A 734 26.34 -24.11 22.81
CA ALA A 734 26.87 -24.83 23.97
C ALA A 734 27.44 -26.20 23.56
N GLU A 735 28.66 -26.49 23.99
CA GLU A 735 29.35 -27.76 23.70
C GLU A 735 28.89 -28.88 24.65
N SER A 736 28.48 -28.54 25.88
CA SER A 736 28.00 -29.51 26.91
C SER A 736 26.60 -29.16 27.41
N ARG A 737 25.96 -30.19 28.07
CA ARG A 737 24.66 -29.98 28.72
C ARG A 737 24.76 -29.04 29.91
N SER A 738 25.85 -29.11 30.68
CA SER A 738 26.09 -28.22 31.82
C SER A 738 26.28 -26.78 31.39
N GLU A 739 26.97 -26.55 30.31
CA GLU A 739 27.19 -25.23 29.74
C GLU A 739 25.87 -24.65 29.21
N MET A 740 25.07 -25.44 28.49
CA MET A 740 23.74 -25.04 28.03
C MET A 740 22.84 -24.60 29.18
N LEU A 741 22.82 -25.35 30.31
CA LEU A 741 22.02 -25.01 31.46
C LEU A 741 22.53 -23.74 32.18
N SER A 742 23.83 -23.47 32.17
CA SER A 742 24.41 -22.22 32.68
C SER A 742 24.02 -21.03 31.81
N MET A 743 24.10 -21.17 30.54
CA MET A 743 23.68 -20.12 29.55
C MET A 743 22.18 -19.84 29.63
N LEU A 744 21.36 -20.87 29.80
CA LEU A 744 19.91 -20.73 29.96
C LEU A 744 19.53 -19.98 31.25
N ARG A 745 20.22 -20.23 32.36
CA ARG A 745 20.03 -19.47 33.60
C ARG A 745 20.34 -18.00 33.42
N ALA A 746 21.50 -17.70 32.83
CA ALA A 746 21.89 -16.31 32.55
C ALA A 746 20.91 -15.57 31.62
N LEU A 747 20.33 -16.27 30.63
CA LEU A 747 19.36 -15.72 29.67
C LEU A 747 17.98 -15.47 30.32
N LEU A 748 17.51 -16.33 31.20
CA LEU A 748 16.20 -16.21 31.84
C LEU A 748 16.23 -15.29 33.04
N ASP A 749 17.37 -15.19 33.77
CA ASP A 749 17.58 -14.24 34.89
C ASP A 749 17.74 -12.78 34.40
N THR A 750 18.07 -12.54 33.12
CA THR A 750 18.20 -11.20 32.52
C THR A 750 16.91 -10.66 31.92
N ALA A 751 15.82 -11.43 31.88
CA ALA A 751 14.52 -10.96 31.43
C ALA A 751 13.82 -10.15 32.52
N PRO A 752 13.43 -8.86 32.34
CA PRO A 752 12.70 -8.12 33.36
C PRO A 752 11.35 -8.79 33.59
N ALA A 753 11.03 -9.02 34.88
CA ALA A 753 9.72 -9.45 35.30
C ALA A 753 8.68 -8.40 34.88
N GLY A 754 7.98 -8.68 33.81
CA GLY A 754 6.96 -7.83 33.22
C GLY A 754 5.57 -8.33 33.55
N SER A 755 4.91 -7.58 34.44
CA SER A 755 3.47 -7.34 34.54
C SER A 755 2.52 -8.54 34.41
N ASP A 756 2.00 -8.91 35.58
CA ASP A 756 0.76 -9.65 35.81
C ASP A 756 -0.45 -8.92 35.17
N PRO A 757 -1.37 -9.59 34.48
CA PRO A 757 -2.63 -9.00 34.07
C PRO A 757 -3.69 -9.22 35.17
N THR A 758 -4.12 -8.14 35.80
CA THR A 758 -5.43 -8.04 36.43
C THR A 758 -6.37 -7.25 35.54
#